data_96462897ef326d31eec69eb3b410fda0
#
_entry.id   96462897ef326d31eec69eb3b410fda0
#
_cell.length_a   1.000
_cell.length_b   1.000
_cell.length_c   1.000
_cell.angle_alpha   90.00
_cell.angle_beta   90.00
_cell.angle_gamma   90.00
#
_symmetry.space_group_name_H-M   'P 1'
#
loop_
_entity.id
_entity.type
_entity.pdbx_description
1 polymer ?
#
loop_
_entity_poly.entity_id
_entity_poly.type
_entity_poly.pdbx_seq_one_letter_code
_entity_poly.pdbx_strand_id
1 'polypeptide(L)'
;MIKTYADIIVDITSEKLDRSFQYLVPQHLEGRLQPGMQVQVPFGNGGRMIKGYVIRVTDQPSFDVSRMKEIRGVETGSNSIESRLIALAAWMREQYGATMIQALKTVLPVKQKMKQKEKRWIRLLLEKDEAENQLELCRKKHYVARQRLLEALLENDTISYTLAMDKLHLTASVIKAMENIGMIRVQATEVYRNPIRTTEAEQTKALLSPAQREVADGILNGWRENDFRPVVIHGVTGSGKTQVYMELMEEVLNQGKQVILLIPEIALTYQTVQRFYRRFGDRISVLHSRLSPGERSDQFERAKKGELQVMIGPRSALFTPFPNLGLIVIDEEHETSYQSETVPCYHARETAIERGNLEHCPVVLGSATPSVDAYYQAQNGTYRLFELNSRYENRQMPKVYSVDLRKELKQGNRSILSSILQEKIEERLKKKEQIMLFLNRRGYAGFFSCRSCGTVMKCPHCDVSLSQHRNGKMVCHYCGYETRQPQQCPVCGSPYIGGFRAGTQQIEEIVKKRFPQAKVLRMDLDTTRKKEGHANILAAFANQEADILIGTQMIVKGHDFPKVTLVGVLAADLSLNISDYRASERTFQLLTQAAGRAGRGEKPGEAIIQTYQPEHYSIQAAMHQDYRAFYEEEIGYRKLLGYPPVSNLLAIHGSCGNEELLETGMQYIKKFLNRVDSHGQLQIIGPADETVSKIADMYRKVIYIKQEDHQLLLRAKSRLEQYIEVNSGFREIRIQLDFNH
;
A
#
# COMPACT_ATOMS: atom_id res chain seq x y z
N MET A 1 -5.38 50.08 6.28
CA MET A 1 -5.73 48.64 6.41
C MET A 1 -4.56 47.82 5.86
N ILE A 2 -4.05 46.91 6.62
CA ILE A 2 -2.98 45.99 6.17
C ILE A 2 -3.63 45.02 5.17
N LYS A 3 -3.17 45.05 3.91
CA LYS A 3 -3.70 44.13 2.88
C LYS A 3 -3.15 42.76 3.11
N THR A 4 -4.00 41.76 3.03
CA THR A 4 -3.66 40.33 3.18
C THR A 4 -3.50 39.67 1.81
N TYR A 5 -2.49 38.86 1.65
CA TYR A 5 -2.18 38.12 0.41
C TYR A 5 -2.18 36.61 0.66
N ALA A 6 -2.43 35.82 -0.37
CA ALA A 6 -2.36 34.38 -0.31
C ALA A 6 -1.51 33.80 -1.44
N ASP A 7 -0.58 32.95 -1.08
CA ASP A 7 0.21 32.15 -2.02
C ASP A 7 -0.62 30.93 -2.40
N ILE A 8 -0.92 30.76 -3.67
CA ILE A 8 -1.85 29.75 -4.20
C ILE A 8 -1.16 28.91 -5.26
N ILE A 9 -1.25 27.59 -5.13
CA ILE A 9 -0.93 26.64 -6.19
C ILE A 9 -2.18 26.39 -7.02
N VAL A 10 -2.08 26.62 -8.33
CA VAL A 10 -3.20 26.44 -9.26
C VAL A 10 -3.39 24.97 -9.61
N ASP A 11 -4.63 24.49 -9.76
CA ASP A 11 -4.96 23.10 -10.12
C ASP A 11 -4.72 22.82 -11.62
N ILE A 12 -3.49 23.02 -12.05
CA ILE A 12 -3.02 22.68 -13.38
C ILE A 12 -1.78 21.80 -13.25
N THR A 13 -1.84 20.60 -13.78
CA THR A 13 -0.72 19.65 -13.75
C THR A 13 0.26 20.01 -14.89
N SER A 14 1.14 20.96 -14.64
CA SER A 14 2.21 21.38 -15.54
C SER A 14 3.40 21.82 -14.70
N GLU A 15 4.57 21.30 -14.98
CA GLU A 15 5.81 21.69 -14.28
C GLU A 15 6.08 23.17 -14.41
N LYS A 16 5.76 23.78 -15.55
CA LYS A 16 5.88 25.24 -15.77
C LYS A 16 5.04 26.10 -14.82
N LEU A 17 3.99 25.53 -14.26
CA LEU A 17 3.05 26.17 -13.35
C LEU A 17 3.18 25.63 -11.92
N ASP A 18 4.19 24.84 -11.64
CA ASP A 18 4.46 24.25 -10.32
C ASP A 18 5.17 25.25 -9.39
N ARG A 19 4.57 26.42 -9.29
CA ARG A 19 4.97 27.49 -8.38
C ARG A 19 3.77 28.15 -7.74
N SER A 20 3.97 28.78 -6.61
CA SER A 20 2.92 29.59 -6.00
C SER A 20 2.71 30.89 -6.76
N PHE A 21 1.46 31.27 -6.94
CA PHE A 21 1.05 32.56 -7.47
C PHE A 21 0.39 33.33 -6.34
N GLN A 22 0.84 34.58 -6.11
CA GLN A 22 0.28 35.36 -5.04
C GLN A 22 -0.94 36.15 -5.52
N TYR A 23 -2.01 36.11 -4.72
CA TYR A 23 -3.27 36.82 -4.96
C TYR A 23 -3.64 37.68 -3.79
N LEU A 24 -4.37 38.80 -4.06
CA LEU A 24 -4.95 39.65 -3.04
C LEU A 24 -6.15 38.89 -2.39
N VAL A 25 -6.22 38.91 -1.07
CA VAL A 25 -7.36 38.40 -0.31
C VAL A 25 -8.43 39.48 -0.21
N PRO A 26 -9.65 39.26 -0.73
CA PRO A 26 -10.72 40.23 -0.63
C PRO A 26 -11.18 40.43 0.82
N GLN A 27 -11.65 41.62 1.18
CA GLN A 27 -12.00 41.99 2.54
C GLN A 27 -12.99 41.03 3.23
N HIS A 28 -13.93 40.45 2.47
CA HIS A 28 -14.90 39.48 3.01
C HIS A 28 -14.32 38.09 3.34
N LEU A 29 -13.10 37.82 2.87
CA LEU A 29 -12.35 36.57 3.14
C LEU A 29 -11.20 36.76 4.15
N GLU A 30 -10.89 38.00 4.54
CA GLU A 30 -9.86 38.29 5.54
C GLU A 30 -10.19 37.58 6.87
N GLY A 31 -9.19 36.93 7.47
CA GLY A 31 -9.37 36.13 8.69
C GLY A 31 -10.12 34.83 8.52
N ARG A 32 -10.74 34.58 7.35
CA ARG A 32 -11.45 33.31 7.05
C ARG A 32 -10.65 32.38 6.17
N LEU A 33 -9.73 32.92 5.37
CA LEU A 33 -8.91 32.15 4.47
C LEU A 33 -7.78 31.44 5.24
N GLN A 34 -7.69 30.14 5.10
CA GLN A 34 -6.68 29.32 5.77
C GLN A 34 -5.89 28.49 4.76
N PRO A 35 -4.62 28.14 5.06
CA PRO A 35 -3.87 27.18 4.26
C PRO A 35 -4.68 25.89 4.04
N GLY A 36 -4.57 25.32 2.83
CA GLY A 36 -5.28 24.13 2.41
C GLY A 36 -6.68 24.35 1.82
N MET A 37 -7.27 25.52 1.99
CA MET A 37 -8.55 25.83 1.37
C MET A 37 -8.45 25.86 -0.15
N GLN A 38 -9.48 25.32 -0.82
CA GLN A 38 -9.60 25.42 -2.27
C GLN A 38 -10.33 26.70 -2.64
N VAL A 39 -9.74 27.49 -3.51
CA VAL A 39 -10.24 28.79 -3.95
C VAL A 39 -10.39 28.87 -5.46
N GLN A 40 -11.25 29.77 -5.92
CA GLN A 40 -11.37 30.13 -7.33
C GLN A 40 -10.57 31.42 -7.61
N VAL A 41 -9.64 31.32 -8.56
CA VAL A 41 -8.77 32.43 -8.92
C VAL A 41 -8.75 32.69 -10.43
N PRO A 42 -8.66 33.96 -10.87
CA PRO A 42 -8.47 34.28 -12.27
C PRO A 42 -7.02 34.06 -12.70
N PHE A 43 -6.80 33.22 -13.72
CA PHE A 43 -5.47 32.81 -14.17
C PHE A 43 -5.24 33.17 -15.65
N GLY A 44 -3.99 33.48 -16.02
CA GLY A 44 -3.60 33.80 -17.39
C GLY A 44 -4.12 35.16 -17.89
N ASN A 45 -3.74 35.59 -19.09
CA ASN A 45 -4.09 36.90 -19.64
C ASN A 45 -5.59 37.06 -19.92
N GLY A 46 -6.31 35.98 -20.18
CA GLY A 46 -7.75 35.94 -20.40
C GLY A 46 -8.60 35.89 -19.12
N GLY A 47 -8.02 35.89 -17.93
CA GLY A 47 -8.75 35.87 -16.66
C GLY A 47 -9.61 34.58 -16.45
N ARG A 48 -9.29 33.49 -17.09
CA ARG A 48 -10.03 32.21 -16.94
C ARG A 48 -10.04 31.80 -15.45
N MET A 49 -11.24 31.50 -14.95
CA MET A 49 -11.38 31.01 -13.57
C MET A 49 -10.88 29.59 -13.44
N ILE A 50 -9.96 29.37 -12.52
CA ILE A 50 -9.41 28.04 -12.20
C ILE A 50 -9.43 27.83 -10.69
N LYS A 51 -9.37 26.58 -10.30
CA LYS A 51 -9.22 26.19 -8.89
C LYS A 51 -7.75 26.28 -8.49
N GLY A 52 -7.53 26.62 -7.23
CA GLY A 52 -6.21 26.60 -6.62
C GLY A 52 -6.28 26.26 -5.15
N TYR A 53 -5.14 25.93 -4.54
CA TYR A 53 -5.03 25.64 -3.13
C TYR A 53 -4.18 26.69 -2.44
N VAL A 54 -4.69 27.21 -1.34
CA VAL A 54 -3.97 28.18 -0.49
C VAL A 54 -2.84 27.46 0.23
N ILE A 55 -1.61 27.90 0.03
CA ILE A 55 -0.42 27.34 0.68
C ILE A 55 -0.07 28.16 1.91
N ARG A 56 -0.12 29.47 1.78
CA ARG A 56 0.23 30.41 2.84
C ARG A 56 -0.60 31.68 2.73
N VAL A 57 -0.95 32.26 3.87
CA VAL A 57 -1.53 33.60 3.97
C VAL A 57 -0.48 34.50 4.60
N THR A 58 -0.24 35.69 4.03
CA THR A 58 0.82 36.62 4.44
C THR A 58 0.37 38.08 4.27
N ASP A 59 0.98 38.98 4.99
CA ASP A 59 0.83 40.43 4.86
C ASP A 59 1.91 41.08 3.94
N GLN A 60 2.88 40.25 3.47
CA GLN A 60 3.96 40.73 2.61
C GLN A 60 3.70 40.40 1.13
N PRO A 61 3.67 41.41 0.24
CA PRO A 61 3.56 41.19 -1.19
C PRO A 61 4.89 40.67 -1.77
N SER A 62 4.84 39.67 -2.65
CA SER A 62 6.01 39.11 -3.33
C SER A 62 6.32 39.79 -4.68
N PHE A 63 5.39 40.59 -5.21
CA PHE A 63 5.56 41.39 -6.43
C PHE A 63 4.62 42.62 -6.44
N ASP A 64 4.62 43.38 -7.53
CA ASP A 64 3.86 44.62 -7.67
C ASP A 64 2.35 44.39 -7.45
N VAL A 65 1.83 44.99 -6.37
CA VAL A 65 0.45 44.92 -5.92
C VAL A 65 -0.55 45.40 -6.99
N SER A 66 -0.14 46.37 -7.85
CA SER A 66 -1.01 46.87 -8.91
C SER A 66 -1.36 45.84 -9.98
N ARG A 67 -0.55 44.80 -10.10
CA ARG A 67 -0.73 43.69 -11.04
C ARG A 67 -1.30 42.42 -10.40
N MET A 68 -1.50 42.42 -9.07
CA MET A 68 -2.07 41.31 -8.37
C MET A 68 -3.56 41.16 -8.67
N LYS A 69 -3.96 39.94 -8.98
CA LYS A 69 -5.36 39.56 -9.12
C LYS A 69 -5.94 39.17 -7.76
N GLU A 70 -7.24 39.29 -7.61
CA GLU A 70 -7.96 39.00 -6.39
C GLU A 70 -8.62 37.63 -6.43
N ILE A 71 -8.65 36.95 -5.28
CA ILE A 71 -9.40 35.68 -5.10
C ILE A 71 -10.88 35.98 -5.31
N ARG A 72 -11.59 35.18 -6.10
CA ARG A 72 -13.01 35.43 -6.40
C ARG A 72 -13.94 34.74 -5.40
N GLY A 73 -13.50 33.64 -4.79
CA GLY A 73 -14.29 32.92 -3.80
C GLY A 73 -13.59 31.68 -3.27
N VAL A 74 -14.12 31.16 -2.18
CA VAL A 74 -13.74 29.88 -1.60
C VAL A 74 -14.72 28.83 -2.13
N GLU A 75 -14.23 27.68 -2.58
CA GLU A 75 -15.08 26.55 -2.99
C GLU A 75 -15.93 26.10 -1.81
N THR A 76 -17.25 26.00 -2.04
CA THR A 76 -18.20 25.55 -1.03
C THR A 76 -17.83 24.13 -0.57
N GLY A 77 -17.51 23.99 0.71
CA GLY A 77 -17.10 22.73 1.31
C GLY A 77 -15.59 22.46 1.29
N SER A 78 -14.75 23.45 0.88
CA SER A 78 -13.32 23.35 1.11
C SER A 78 -13.08 23.44 2.62
N ASN A 79 -12.61 22.32 3.17
CA ASN A 79 -12.15 22.30 4.55
C ASN A 79 -10.72 22.84 4.59
N SER A 80 -10.37 23.58 5.64
CA SER A 80 -8.97 23.88 5.91
C SER A 80 -8.25 22.54 6.09
N ILE A 81 -7.23 22.34 5.27
CA ILE A 81 -6.33 21.21 5.48
C ILE A 81 -5.35 21.66 6.54
N GLU A 82 -5.02 20.76 7.43
CA GLU A 82 -3.99 21.00 8.41
C GLU A 82 -2.70 21.45 7.71
N SER A 83 -2.11 22.51 8.18
CA SER A 83 -0.85 23.05 7.65
C SER A 83 0.26 21.98 7.54
N ARG A 84 0.22 20.97 8.42
CA ARG A 84 1.13 19.83 8.45
C ARG A 84 1.01 18.92 7.23
N LEU A 85 -0.21 18.67 6.72
CA LEU A 85 -0.40 17.88 5.50
C LEU A 85 0.08 18.64 4.24
N ILE A 86 -0.01 19.97 4.25
CA ILE A 86 0.57 20.79 3.19
C ILE A 86 2.10 20.75 3.24
N ALA A 87 2.69 20.81 4.44
CA ALA A 87 4.13 20.65 4.62
C ALA A 87 4.60 19.27 4.15
N LEU A 88 3.83 18.21 4.45
CA LEU A 88 4.09 16.86 3.95
C LEU A 88 4.03 16.80 2.42
N ALA A 89 3.05 17.46 1.79
CA ALA A 89 2.96 17.53 0.33
C ALA A 89 4.17 18.25 -0.28
N ALA A 90 4.65 19.34 0.34
CA ALA A 90 5.84 20.05 -0.09
C ALA A 90 7.10 19.17 0.00
N TRP A 91 7.26 18.45 1.10
CA TRP A 91 8.34 17.48 1.25
C TRP A 91 8.25 16.35 0.21
N MET A 92 7.05 15.79 -0.03
CA MET A 92 6.85 14.77 -1.07
C MET A 92 7.21 15.26 -2.47
N ARG A 93 6.91 16.54 -2.78
CA ARG A 93 7.33 17.15 -4.04
C ARG A 93 8.86 17.13 -4.20
N GLU A 94 9.58 17.54 -3.17
CA GLU A 94 11.04 17.59 -3.19
C GLU A 94 11.67 16.21 -3.28
N GLN A 95 11.17 15.25 -2.49
CA GLN A 95 11.74 13.91 -2.41
C GLN A 95 11.43 13.07 -3.66
N TYR A 96 10.21 13.11 -4.17
CA TYR A 96 9.74 12.16 -5.19
C TYR A 96 9.55 12.77 -6.60
N GLY A 97 10.08 13.96 -6.87
CA GLY A 97 10.04 14.56 -8.20
C GLY A 97 8.62 14.74 -8.76
N ALA A 98 7.68 15.06 -7.90
CA ALA A 98 6.31 15.35 -8.27
C ALA A 98 6.06 16.86 -8.34
N THR A 99 5.00 17.28 -9.05
CA THR A 99 4.52 18.66 -8.91
C THR A 99 3.78 18.84 -7.59
N MET A 100 3.76 20.07 -7.07
CA MET A 100 3.04 20.38 -5.83
C MET A 100 1.57 19.99 -5.91
N ILE A 101 0.93 20.18 -7.08
CA ILE A 101 -0.46 19.80 -7.27
C ILE A 101 -0.67 18.28 -7.24
N GLN A 102 0.28 17.48 -7.74
CA GLN A 102 0.24 16.03 -7.65
C GLN A 102 0.38 15.56 -6.20
N ALA A 103 1.34 16.15 -5.47
CA ALA A 103 1.54 15.86 -4.06
C ALA A 103 0.31 16.25 -3.23
N LEU A 104 -0.25 17.45 -3.42
CA LEU A 104 -1.49 17.89 -2.77
C LEU A 104 -2.66 16.95 -3.07
N LYS A 105 -2.85 16.54 -4.33
CA LYS A 105 -3.91 15.60 -4.71
C LYS A 105 -3.75 14.22 -4.07
N THR A 106 -2.55 13.83 -3.72
CA THR A 106 -2.26 12.57 -3.02
C THR A 106 -2.57 12.68 -1.54
N VAL A 107 -2.15 13.77 -0.91
CA VAL A 107 -2.34 14.03 0.52
C VAL A 107 -3.79 14.42 0.83
N LEU A 108 -4.48 15.07 -0.13
CA LEU A 108 -5.86 15.50 0.00
C LEU A 108 -6.84 14.39 -0.42
N PRO A 109 -7.42 13.69 0.52
CA PRO A 109 -8.09 12.43 0.22
C PRO A 109 -9.44 12.56 -0.51
N VAL A 110 -10.10 13.72 -0.50
CA VAL A 110 -11.44 13.88 -1.12
C VAL A 110 -11.62 15.26 -1.71
N LYS A 111 -11.91 15.29 -3.03
CA LYS A 111 -12.06 16.53 -3.81
C LYS A 111 -13.44 17.20 -3.74
N GLN A 112 -14.47 16.51 -3.24
CA GLN A 112 -15.85 17.02 -3.22
C GLN A 112 -16.56 16.57 -1.96
N LYS A 113 -17.28 17.49 -1.32
CA LYS A 113 -18.28 17.14 -0.30
C LYS A 113 -19.36 16.29 -0.96
N MET A 114 -19.32 14.99 -0.75
CA MET A 114 -20.40 14.10 -1.16
C MET A 114 -21.61 14.37 -0.25
N LYS A 115 -22.80 14.39 -0.83
CA LYS A 115 -24.03 14.48 -0.01
C LYS A 115 -24.02 13.36 1.02
N GLN A 116 -24.05 13.74 2.29
CA GLN A 116 -24.14 12.81 3.40
C GLN A 116 -25.44 12.00 3.27
N LYS A 117 -25.42 10.76 3.70
CA LYS A 117 -26.64 9.95 3.72
C LYS A 117 -27.49 10.42 4.89
N GLU A 118 -28.64 11.01 4.58
CA GLU A 118 -29.62 11.40 5.59
C GLU A 118 -30.54 10.23 5.88
N LYS A 119 -30.69 9.84 7.13
CA LYS A 119 -31.84 9.08 7.59
C LYS A 119 -32.88 10.08 8.04
N ARG A 120 -34.06 10.03 7.42
CA ARG A 120 -35.18 10.87 7.78
C ARG A 120 -36.14 10.09 8.67
N TRP A 121 -36.54 10.75 9.73
CA TRP A 121 -37.52 10.25 10.68
C TRP A 121 -38.74 11.17 10.67
N ILE A 122 -39.92 10.58 10.77
CA ILE A 122 -41.18 11.30 10.92
C ILE A 122 -41.56 11.23 12.36
N ARG A 123 -41.70 12.37 13.02
CA ARG A 123 -42.13 12.49 14.41
C ARG A 123 -43.51 13.13 14.50
N LEU A 124 -44.38 12.60 15.36
CA LEU A 124 -45.67 13.21 15.69
C LEU A 124 -45.41 14.49 16.49
N LEU A 125 -46.12 15.58 16.13
CA LEU A 125 -46.09 16.86 16.86
C LEU A 125 -47.34 17.10 17.69
N LEU A 126 -48.47 16.43 17.36
CA LEU A 126 -49.72 16.55 18.06
C LEU A 126 -49.68 15.81 19.38
N GLU A 127 -50.39 16.32 20.39
CA GLU A 127 -50.69 15.58 21.60
C GLU A 127 -51.57 14.37 21.26
N LYS A 128 -51.52 13.32 22.10
CA LYS A 128 -52.16 12.04 21.83
C LYS A 128 -53.67 12.18 21.57
N ASP A 129 -54.39 12.96 22.39
CA ASP A 129 -55.81 13.19 22.26
C ASP A 129 -56.14 13.94 20.95
N GLU A 130 -55.30 14.88 20.55
CA GLU A 130 -55.48 15.65 19.32
C GLU A 130 -55.14 14.80 18.08
N ALA A 131 -54.18 13.91 18.18
CA ALA A 131 -53.83 12.96 17.11
C ALA A 131 -54.95 11.93 16.91
N GLU A 132 -55.58 11.44 17.99
CA GLU A 132 -56.73 10.54 17.92
C GLU A 132 -57.96 11.23 17.26
N ASN A 133 -58.23 12.50 17.60
CA ASN A 133 -59.28 13.29 16.95
C ASN A 133 -59.02 13.48 15.46
N GLN A 134 -57.77 13.77 15.07
CA GLN A 134 -57.39 13.88 13.67
C GLN A 134 -57.47 12.55 12.95
N LEU A 135 -57.17 11.44 13.61
CA LEU A 135 -57.33 10.10 13.07
C LEU A 135 -58.79 9.78 12.74
N GLU A 136 -59.74 10.10 13.67
CA GLU A 136 -61.16 9.95 13.40
C GLU A 136 -61.65 10.81 12.23
N LEU A 137 -61.10 12.02 12.13
CA LEU A 137 -61.43 12.94 11.03
C LEU A 137 -60.94 12.40 9.69
N CYS A 138 -59.76 11.78 9.66
CA CYS A 138 -59.20 11.09 8.50
C CYS A 138 -60.02 9.86 8.10
N ARG A 139 -60.54 9.09 9.05
CA ARG A 139 -61.48 7.97 8.83
C ARG A 139 -62.79 8.43 8.17
N LYS A 140 -63.42 9.49 8.75
CA LYS A 140 -64.68 10.08 8.22
C LYS A 140 -64.52 10.64 6.79
N LYS A 141 -63.34 11.21 6.47
CA LYS A 141 -63.07 11.81 5.16
C LYS A 141 -62.35 10.85 4.18
N HIS A 142 -62.18 9.59 4.54
CA HIS A 142 -61.49 8.56 3.73
C HIS A 142 -60.08 8.93 3.27
N TYR A 143 -59.32 9.64 4.16
CA TYR A 143 -57.92 9.99 3.88
C TYR A 143 -56.97 8.83 4.31
N VAL A 144 -57.08 7.72 3.59
CA VAL A 144 -56.43 6.42 3.92
C VAL A 144 -54.92 6.53 4.15
N ALA A 145 -54.22 7.32 3.35
CA ALA A 145 -52.79 7.49 3.48
C ALA A 145 -52.40 8.24 4.80
N ARG A 146 -53.14 9.31 5.15
CA ARG A 146 -52.93 10.05 6.41
C ARG A 146 -53.33 9.20 7.63
N GLN A 147 -54.41 8.44 7.52
CA GLN A 147 -54.85 7.51 8.55
C GLN A 147 -53.75 6.51 8.92
N ARG A 148 -53.14 5.81 7.93
CA ARG A 148 -52.07 4.82 8.15
C ARG A 148 -50.85 5.44 8.86
N LEU A 149 -50.50 6.67 8.50
CA LEU A 149 -49.35 7.33 9.13
C LEU A 149 -49.65 7.72 10.58
N LEU A 150 -50.86 8.26 10.88
CA LEU A 150 -51.26 8.62 12.23
C LEU A 150 -51.44 7.39 13.12
N GLU A 151 -52.02 6.29 12.64
CA GLU A 151 -52.11 5.03 13.36
C GLU A 151 -50.70 4.52 13.76
N ALA A 152 -49.78 4.48 12.81
CA ALA A 152 -48.44 4.05 13.09
C ALA A 152 -47.63 4.98 14.00
N LEU A 153 -47.89 6.32 13.95
CA LEU A 153 -47.26 7.30 14.85
C LEU A 153 -47.87 7.33 16.25
N LEU A 154 -49.12 6.92 16.42
CA LEU A 154 -49.74 6.74 17.74
C LEU A 154 -49.23 5.50 18.48
N GLU A 155 -48.82 4.47 17.72
CA GLU A 155 -48.15 3.30 18.30
C GLU A 155 -46.68 3.56 18.61
N ASN A 156 -46.00 4.37 17.77
CA ASN A 156 -44.57 4.69 17.91
C ASN A 156 -44.37 6.17 17.61
N ASP A 157 -43.96 6.96 18.57
CA ASP A 157 -43.77 8.42 18.45
C ASP A 157 -42.91 8.86 17.26
N THR A 158 -42.09 7.97 16.72
CA THR A 158 -41.22 8.22 15.57
C THR A 158 -41.17 7.04 14.63
N ILE A 159 -41.24 7.30 13.32
CA ILE A 159 -41.16 6.29 12.29
C ILE A 159 -40.12 6.69 11.22
N SER A 160 -39.35 5.70 10.73
CA SER A 160 -38.40 5.93 9.62
C SER A 160 -39.16 6.36 8.36
N TYR A 161 -38.69 7.41 7.69
CA TYR A 161 -39.26 7.91 6.42
C TYR A 161 -39.31 6.80 5.35
N THR A 162 -38.28 5.96 5.29
CA THR A 162 -38.21 4.81 4.36
C THR A 162 -39.29 3.79 4.68
N LEU A 163 -39.51 3.49 5.95
CA LEU A 163 -40.57 2.56 6.38
C LEU A 163 -41.97 3.11 6.08
N ALA A 164 -42.16 4.41 6.22
CA ALA A 164 -43.41 5.07 5.83
C ALA A 164 -43.70 4.98 4.33
N MET A 165 -42.65 5.14 3.50
CA MET A 165 -42.78 5.01 2.02
C MET A 165 -43.02 3.56 1.61
N ASP A 166 -42.19 2.62 2.10
CA ASP A 166 -42.16 1.24 1.60
C ASP A 166 -43.24 0.34 2.22
N LYS A 167 -43.50 0.47 3.52
CA LYS A 167 -44.43 -0.41 4.23
C LYS A 167 -45.84 0.19 4.38
N LEU A 168 -45.92 1.50 4.61
CA LEU A 168 -47.21 2.17 4.69
C LEU A 168 -47.70 2.69 3.34
N HIS A 169 -46.91 2.50 2.27
CA HIS A 169 -47.21 2.92 0.90
C HIS A 169 -47.63 4.40 0.80
N LEU A 170 -46.89 5.26 1.51
CA LEU A 170 -47.09 6.69 1.47
C LEU A 170 -46.32 7.36 0.32
N THR A 171 -46.83 8.51 -0.10
CA THR A 171 -46.10 9.35 -1.08
C THR A 171 -45.45 10.54 -0.39
N ALA A 172 -44.35 11.05 -0.93
CA ALA A 172 -43.67 12.22 -0.39
C ALA A 172 -44.61 13.45 -0.28
N SER A 173 -45.59 13.58 -1.18
CA SER A 173 -46.59 14.65 -1.17
C SER A 173 -47.51 14.60 0.08
N VAL A 174 -47.94 13.43 0.50
CA VAL A 174 -48.76 13.24 1.69
C VAL A 174 -47.97 13.61 2.96
N ILE A 175 -46.72 13.14 3.07
CA ILE A 175 -45.87 13.47 4.23
C ILE A 175 -45.63 14.99 4.30
N LYS A 176 -45.28 15.62 3.17
CA LYS A 176 -45.09 17.07 3.10
C LYS A 176 -46.37 17.86 3.42
N ALA A 177 -47.54 17.38 2.97
CA ALA A 177 -48.83 18.00 3.31
C ALA A 177 -49.15 17.94 4.81
N MET A 178 -48.82 16.80 5.47
CA MET A 178 -49.03 16.66 6.93
C MET A 178 -48.00 17.49 7.72
N GLU A 179 -46.79 17.64 7.22
CA GLU A 179 -45.77 18.51 7.81
C GLU A 179 -46.18 20.00 7.73
N ASN A 180 -46.68 20.44 6.55
CA ASN A 180 -47.14 21.81 6.34
C ASN A 180 -48.30 22.23 7.23
N ILE A 181 -49.17 21.28 7.63
CA ILE A 181 -50.28 21.51 8.57
C ILE A 181 -49.86 21.33 10.03
N GLY A 182 -48.58 21.07 10.29
CA GLY A 182 -48.06 20.99 11.65
C GLY A 182 -48.38 19.72 12.40
N MET A 183 -48.92 18.67 11.77
CA MET A 183 -49.21 17.38 12.41
C MET A 183 -47.98 16.56 12.72
N ILE A 184 -46.99 16.65 11.87
CA ILE A 184 -45.75 15.87 11.94
C ILE A 184 -44.54 16.78 11.64
N ARG A 185 -43.35 16.33 12.02
CA ARG A 185 -42.08 16.94 11.64
C ARG A 185 -41.18 15.90 11.04
N VAL A 186 -40.59 16.19 9.89
CA VAL A 186 -39.54 15.36 9.28
C VAL A 186 -38.18 15.82 9.79
N GLN A 187 -37.53 14.99 10.57
CA GLN A 187 -36.18 15.23 11.07
C GLN A 187 -35.19 14.44 10.23
N ALA A 188 -34.22 15.10 9.66
CA ALA A 188 -33.11 14.47 8.99
C ALA A 188 -31.91 14.35 9.93
N THR A 189 -31.46 13.14 10.17
CA THR A 189 -30.21 12.87 10.90
C THR A 189 -29.15 12.43 9.89
N GLU A 190 -28.03 13.12 9.86
CA GLU A 190 -26.88 12.70 9.07
C GLU A 190 -26.38 11.36 9.62
N VAL A 191 -26.22 10.38 8.74
CA VAL A 191 -25.73 9.06 9.13
C VAL A 191 -24.53 8.73 8.26
N TYR A 192 -23.40 8.54 8.91
CA TYR A 192 -22.19 8.09 8.24
C TYR A 192 -22.33 6.62 7.82
N ARG A 193 -21.82 6.32 6.62
CA ARG A 193 -21.68 4.94 6.13
C ARG A 193 -20.55 4.27 6.89
N ASN A 194 -20.86 3.27 7.72
CA ASN A 194 -19.83 2.51 8.42
C ASN A 194 -19.38 1.34 7.54
N PRO A 195 -18.08 1.26 7.15
CA PRO A 195 -17.56 0.15 6.35
C PRO A 195 -17.41 -1.15 7.16
N ILE A 196 -17.41 -1.06 8.49
CA ILE A 196 -17.28 -2.23 9.37
C ILE A 196 -18.68 -2.76 9.65
N ARG A 197 -18.98 -3.94 9.09
CA ARG A 197 -20.20 -4.69 9.42
C ARG A 197 -19.88 -5.64 10.57
N THR A 198 -20.33 -5.34 11.76
CA THR A 198 -20.08 -6.18 12.95
C THR A 198 -21.36 -6.76 13.52
N THR A 199 -21.29 -8.01 13.94
CA THR A 199 -22.12 -8.55 15.01
C THR A 199 -21.47 -8.20 16.34
N GLU A 200 -22.27 -7.92 17.36
CA GLU A 200 -21.82 -7.59 18.72
C GLU A 200 -20.71 -8.54 19.17
N ALA A 201 -19.53 -8.00 19.44
CA ALA A 201 -18.39 -8.74 19.93
C ALA A 201 -17.96 -8.19 21.28
N GLU A 202 -17.90 -9.04 22.28
CA GLU A 202 -17.34 -8.67 23.59
C GLU A 202 -15.91 -8.14 23.42
N GLN A 203 -15.63 -7.04 24.11
CA GLN A 203 -14.29 -6.47 24.14
C GLN A 203 -13.37 -7.38 24.96
N THR A 204 -12.39 -7.98 24.32
CA THR A 204 -11.43 -8.87 24.96
C THR A 204 -10.02 -8.28 24.91
N LYS A 205 -9.36 -8.17 26.06
CA LYS A 205 -7.95 -7.80 26.17
C LYS A 205 -7.11 -9.05 26.40
N ALA A 206 -6.34 -9.45 25.39
CA ALA A 206 -5.36 -10.52 25.55
C ALA A 206 -4.15 -10.02 26.36
N LEU A 207 -3.66 -10.84 27.28
CA LEU A 207 -2.47 -10.54 28.07
C LEU A 207 -1.21 -10.68 27.20
N LEU A 208 -0.27 -9.75 27.35
CA LEU A 208 1.04 -9.85 26.72
C LEU A 208 1.89 -10.93 27.38
N SER A 209 2.65 -11.67 26.58
CA SER A 209 3.71 -12.52 27.11
C SER A 209 4.84 -11.66 27.73
N PRO A 210 5.70 -12.23 28.58
CA PRO A 210 6.82 -11.47 29.17
C PRO A 210 7.69 -10.77 28.11
N ALA A 211 8.05 -11.44 27.03
CA ALA A 211 8.84 -10.86 25.94
C ALA A 211 8.08 -9.73 25.20
N GLN A 212 6.79 -9.87 24.95
CA GLN A 212 5.97 -8.83 24.35
C GLN A 212 5.84 -7.61 25.29
N ARG A 213 5.72 -7.86 26.59
CA ARG A 213 5.67 -6.80 27.63
C ARG A 213 6.97 -6.02 27.66
N GLU A 214 8.11 -6.71 27.69
CA GLU A 214 9.44 -6.09 27.67
C GLU A 214 9.62 -5.17 26.45
N VAL A 215 9.22 -5.61 25.26
CA VAL A 215 9.28 -4.79 24.04
C VAL A 215 8.36 -3.59 24.15
N ALA A 216 7.10 -3.77 24.59
CA ALA A 216 6.16 -2.66 24.74
C ALA A 216 6.66 -1.62 25.75
N ASP A 217 7.10 -2.06 26.93
CA ASP A 217 7.59 -1.19 27.99
C ASP A 217 8.88 -0.47 27.56
N GLY A 218 9.79 -1.16 26.86
CA GLY A 218 11.01 -0.56 26.31
C GLY A 218 10.73 0.56 25.30
N ILE A 219 9.71 0.39 24.45
CA ILE A 219 9.27 1.41 23.50
C ILE A 219 8.66 2.59 24.25
N LEU A 220 7.71 2.33 25.15
CA LEU A 220 7.01 3.36 25.92
C LEU A 220 7.95 4.18 26.82
N ASN A 221 8.94 3.53 27.43
CA ASN A 221 9.96 4.23 28.25
C ASN A 221 10.76 5.22 27.39
N GLY A 222 11.20 4.80 26.18
CA GLY A 222 11.85 5.75 25.27
C GLY A 222 10.98 6.95 24.93
N TRP A 223 9.69 6.76 24.69
CA TRP A 223 8.78 7.88 24.41
C TRP A 223 8.63 8.83 25.62
N ARG A 224 8.65 8.30 26.83
CA ARG A 224 8.68 9.11 28.07
C ARG A 224 9.97 9.93 28.22
N GLU A 225 11.07 9.40 27.68
CA GLU A 225 12.37 10.07 27.62
C GLU A 225 12.54 10.99 26.39
N ASN A 226 11.46 11.23 25.62
CA ASN A 226 11.43 11.99 24.37
C ASN A 226 12.29 11.39 23.24
N ASP A 227 12.56 10.09 23.26
CA ASP A 227 13.20 9.39 22.14
C ASP A 227 12.13 8.90 21.16
N PHE A 228 11.83 9.75 20.18
CA PHE A 228 10.85 9.50 19.11
C PHE A 228 11.50 8.96 17.83
N ARG A 229 12.74 8.46 17.88
CA ARG A 229 13.32 7.75 16.73
C ARG A 229 12.39 6.64 16.26
N PRO A 230 12.29 6.40 14.95
CA PRO A 230 11.49 5.27 14.44
C PRO A 230 11.90 3.96 15.10
N VAL A 231 10.93 3.12 15.39
CA VAL A 231 11.13 1.83 16.06
C VAL A 231 10.93 0.71 15.05
N VAL A 232 11.86 -0.23 14.96
CA VAL A 232 11.72 -1.50 14.23
C VAL A 232 11.42 -2.61 15.22
N ILE A 233 10.29 -3.28 15.08
CA ILE A 233 9.97 -4.52 15.80
C ILE A 233 10.22 -5.69 14.85
N HIS A 234 11.39 -6.31 14.98
CA HIS A 234 11.74 -7.55 14.30
C HIS A 234 11.21 -8.72 15.10
N GLY A 235 10.17 -9.37 14.64
CA GLY A 235 9.61 -10.51 15.37
C GLY A 235 9.25 -11.65 14.43
N VAL A 236 9.66 -12.87 14.77
CA VAL A 236 9.39 -14.06 13.96
C VAL A 236 7.89 -14.19 13.62
N THR A 237 7.57 -14.90 12.56
CA THR A 237 6.17 -15.14 12.17
C THR A 237 5.39 -15.81 13.30
N GLY A 238 4.33 -15.17 13.79
CA GLY A 238 3.53 -15.68 14.91
C GLY A 238 4.07 -15.29 16.30
N SER A 239 5.02 -14.35 16.41
CA SER A 239 5.51 -13.82 17.69
C SER A 239 4.50 -12.92 18.43
N GLY A 240 3.42 -12.52 17.75
CA GLY A 240 2.38 -11.66 18.33
C GLY A 240 2.70 -10.17 18.28
N LYS A 241 3.49 -9.69 17.31
CA LYS A 241 3.73 -8.25 17.06
C LYS A 241 2.46 -7.40 17.14
N THR A 242 1.36 -7.91 16.57
CA THR A 242 0.06 -7.22 16.59
C THR A 242 -0.44 -6.93 18.01
N GLN A 243 -0.15 -7.77 18.99
CA GLN A 243 -0.53 -7.52 20.40
C GLN A 243 0.29 -6.37 20.99
N VAL A 244 1.60 -6.30 20.65
CA VAL A 244 2.44 -5.17 21.03
C VAL A 244 1.89 -3.87 20.43
N TYR A 245 1.53 -3.86 19.13
CA TYR A 245 0.92 -2.69 18.51
C TYR A 245 -0.35 -2.26 19.24
N MET A 246 -1.24 -3.19 19.56
CA MET A 246 -2.49 -2.88 20.27
C MET A 246 -2.24 -2.27 21.64
N GLU A 247 -1.20 -2.69 22.37
CA GLU A 247 -0.84 -2.12 23.66
C GLU A 247 -0.32 -0.68 23.49
N LEU A 248 0.59 -0.45 22.52
CA LEU A 248 1.09 0.89 22.21
C LEU A 248 -0.03 1.84 21.75
N MET A 249 -0.95 1.32 20.92
CA MET A 249 -2.12 2.08 20.48
C MET A 249 -3.01 2.47 21.66
N GLU A 250 -3.29 1.53 22.56
CA GLU A 250 -4.14 1.80 23.75
C GLU A 250 -3.54 2.90 24.63
N GLU A 251 -2.23 2.88 24.86
CA GLU A 251 -1.53 3.91 25.64
C GLU A 251 -1.71 5.30 25.01
N VAL A 252 -1.55 5.39 23.69
CA VAL A 252 -1.72 6.64 22.92
C VAL A 252 -3.18 7.12 22.94
N LEU A 253 -4.13 6.19 22.80
CA LEU A 253 -5.57 6.50 22.86
C LEU A 253 -5.99 6.99 24.25
N ASN A 254 -5.42 6.45 25.33
CA ASN A 254 -5.65 6.89 26.69
C ASN A 254 -5.15 8.33 26.95
N GLN A 255 -4.17 8.80 26.17
CA GLN A 255 -3.71 10.19 26.17
C GLN A 255 -4.61 11.12 25.33
N GLY A 256 -5.73 10.64 24.79
CA GLY A 256 -6.61 11.41 23.92
C GLY A 256 -6.06 11.69 22.52
N LYS A 257 -5.01 10.96 22.11
CA LYS A 257 -4.41 11.06 20.78
C LYS A 257 -4.97 10.01 19.84
N GLN A 258 -4.64 10.12 18.56
CA GLN A 258 -5.17 9.29 17.48
C GLN A 258 -4.06 8.44 16.84
N VAL A 259 -4.44 7.35 16.17
CA VAL A 259 -3.50 6.36 15.63
C VAL A 259 -3.80 6.04 14.17
N ILE A 260 -2.78 5.97 13.35
CA ILE A 260 -2.83 5.40 12.01
C ILE A 260 -2.12 4.04 12.05
N LEU A 261 -2.82 3.00 11.59
CA LEU A 261 -2.26 1.67 11.41
C LEU A 261 -2.28 1.30 9.92
N LEU A 262 -1.10 1.20 9.32
CA LEU A 262 -0.96 0.75 7.95
C LEU A 262 -0.83 -0.78 7.92
N ILE A 263 -1.69 -1.41 7.12
CA ILE A 263 -1.67 -2.84 6.84
C ILE A 263 -1.74 -3.01 5.32
N PRO A 264 -0.93 -3.90 4.71
CA PRO A 264 -1.05 -4.20 3.28
C PRO A 264 -2.48 -4.61 2.91
N GLU A 265 -3.02 -4.11 1.80
CA GLU A 265 -4.42 -4.32 1.42
C GLU A 265 -4.81 -5.82 1.37
N ILE A 266 -3.88 -6.66 0.94
CA ILE A 266 -4.04 -8.12 0.90
C ILE A 266 -4.16 -8.75 2.31
N ALA A 267 -3.52 -8.13 3.32
CA ALA A 267 -3.59 -8.58 4.71
C ALA A 267 -4.75 -7.95 5.50
N LEU A 268 -5.43 -6.96 4.92
CA LEU A 268 -6.60 -6.31 5.51
C LEU A 268 -7.85 -7.18 5.35
N THR A 269 -7.82 -8.35 5.99
CA THR A 269 -8.94 -9.31 5.98
C THR A 269 -9.99 -8.96 7.01
N TYR A 270 -11.18 -9.53 6.85
CA TYR A 270 -12.24 -9.43 7.86
C TYR A 270 -11.75 -9.85 9.25
N GLN A 271 -11.00 -10.95 9.36
CA GLN A 271 -10.43 -11.44 10.63
C GLN A 271 -9.48 -10.44 11.26
N THR A 272 -8.62 -9.80 10.46
CA THR A 272 -7.70 -8.76 10.95
C THR A 272 -8.48 -7.57 11.51
N VAL A 273 -9.46 -7.06 10.76
CA VAL A 273 -10.31 -5.94 11.20
C VAL A 273 -11.07 -6.29 12.48
N GLN A 274 -11.67 -7.49 12.54
CA GLN A 274 -12.39 -7.96 13.73
C GLN A 274 -11.51 -8.04 14.99
N ARG A 275 -10.23 -8.43 14.84
CA ARG A 275 -9.28 -8.45 15.96
C ARG A 275 -9.11 -7.06 16.60
N PHE A 276 -8.97 -6.02 15.79
CA PHE A 276 -8.87 -4.64 16.27
C PHE A 276 -10.21 -4.13 16.77
N TYR A 277 -11.31 -4.46 16.10
CA TYR A 277 -12.66 -4.04 16.52
C TYR A 277 -13.02 -4.61 17.89
N ARG A 278 -12.68 -5.87 18.19
CA ARG A 278 -12.90 -6.48 19.52
C ARG A 278 -12.20 -5.71 20.65
N ARG A 279 -11.06 -5.06 20.36
CA ARG A 279 -10.34 -4.29 21.39
C ARG A 279 -10.78 -2.84 21.47
N PHE A 280 -11.03 -2.20 20.35
CA PHE A 280 -11.22 -0.74 20.29
C PHE A 280 -12.66 -0.32 19.98
N GLY A 281 -13.54 -1.23 19.56
CA GLY A 281 -14.95 -0.94 19.27
C GLY A 281 -15.13 0.08 18.14
N ASP A 282 -16.13 0.94 18.28
CA ASP A 282 -16.51 1.95 17.28
C ASP A 282 -15.51 3.11 17.11
N ARG A 283 -14.44 3.12 17.92
CA ARG A 283 -13.34 4.10 17.80
C ARG A 283 -12.50 3.88 16.55
N ILE A 284 -12.63 2.73 15.87
CA ILE A 284 -11.85 2.40 14.68
C ILE A 284 -12.66 2.55 13.39
N SER A 285 -11.97 2.83 12.31
CA SER A 285 -12.46 2.67 10.95
C SER A 285 -11.42 2.09 10.03
N VAL A 286 -11.87 1.66 8.84
CA VAL A 286 -11.01 1.05 7.82
C VAL A 286 -11.10 1.79 6.50
N LEU A 287 -9.96 1.89 5.82
CA LEU A 287 -9.85 2.33 4.44
C LEU A 287 -9.39 1.15 3.59
N HIS A 288 -9.97 1.00 2.41
CA HIS A 288 -9.51 0.05 1.39
C HIS A 288 -10.00 0.48 0.00
N SER A 289 -9.45 -0.10 -1.07
CA SER A 289 -9.75 0.29 -2.45
C SER A 289 -11.22 0.09 -2.85
N ARG A 290 -11.94 -0.82 -2.20
CA ARG A 290 -13.35 -1.15 -2.50
C ARG A 290 -14.36 -0.18 -1.88
N LEU A 291 -13.93 0.75 -1.01
CA LEU A 291 -14.82 1.78 -0.49
C LEU A 291 -15.26 2.72 -1.60
N SER A 292 -16.56 3.01 -1.62
CA SER A 292 -17.09 4.07 -2.46
C SER A 292 -16.50 5.44 -2.06
N PRO A 293 -16.44 6.41 -2.97
CA PRO A 293 -15.99 7.77 -2.64
C PRO A 293 -16.75 8.39 -1.46
N GLY A 294 -18.06 8.09 -1.34
CA GLY A 294 -18.88 8.56 -0.22
C GLY A 294 -18.51 7.93 1.11
N GLU A 295 -18.29 6.61 1.16
CA GLU A 295 -17.83 5.94 2.39
C GLU A 295 -16.48 6.48 2.83
N ARG A 296 -15.54 6.66 1.91
CA ARG A 296 -14.22 7.24 2.21
C ARG A 296 -14.34 8.66 2.75
N SER A 297 -15.19 9.50 2.14
CA SER A 297 -15.46 10.87 2.60
C SER A 297 -16.01 10.89 4.03
N ASP A 298 -16.98 10.02 4.30
CA ASP A 298 -17.61 9.92 5.63
C ASP A 298 -16.57 9.55 6.71
N GLN A 299 -15.62 8.61 6.41
CA GLN A 299 -14.59 8.24 7.39
C GLN A 299 -13.59 9.37 7.63
N PHE A 300 -13.24 10.13 6.63
CA PHE A 300 -12.33 11.28 6.79
C PHE A 300 -12.98 12.42 7.58
N GLU A 301 -14.26 12.69 7.37
CA GLU A 301 -15.01 13.68 8.16
C GLU A 301 -15.11 13.25 9.64
N ARG A 302 -15.39 11.98 9.91
CA ARG A 302 -15.41 11.42 11.28
C ARG A 302 -14.02 11.52 11.93
N ALA A 303 -12.96 11.22 11.19
CA ALA A 303 -11.59 11.34 11.68
C ALA A 303 -11.25 12.80 12.05
N LYS A 304 -11.61 13.76 11.16
CA LYS A 304 -11.40 15.19 11.37
C LYS A 304 -12.16 15.75 12.58
N LYS A 305 -13.37 15.25 12.82
CA LYS A 305 -14.18 15.62 13.99
C LYS A 305 -13.71 14.96 15.29
N GLY A 306 -12.74 14.03 15.24
CA GLY A 306 -12.29 13.26 16.40
C GLY A 306 -13.23 12.13 16.83
N GLU A 307 -14.27 11.85 16.05
CA GLU A 307 -15.20 10.72 16.30
C GLU A 307 -14.51 9.37 16.08
N LEU A 308 -13.49 9.34 15.24
CA LEU A 308 -12.59 8.20 15.03
C LEU A 308 -11.25 8.47 15.70
N GLN A 309 -10.75 7.45 16.39
CA GLN A 309 -9.44 7.52 17.04
C GLN A 309 -8.40 6.64 16.35
N VAL A 310 -8.82 5.64 15.58
CA VAL A 310 -7.91 4.75 14.85
C VAL A 310 -8.36 4.62 13.40
N MET A 311 -7.44 4.83 12.47
CA MET A 311 -7.65 4.54 11.07
C MET A 311 -6.75 3.36 10.65
N ILE A 312 -7.35 2.30 10.14
CA ILE A 312 -6.66 1.12 9.63
C ILE A 312 -6.78 1.08 8.11
N GLY A 313 -5.68 0.84 7.40
CA GLY A 313 -5.76 0.71 5.95
C GLY A 313 -4.41 0.58 5.25
N PRO A 314 -4.40 0.53 3.91
CA PRO A 314 -3.19 0.50 3.12
C PRO A 314 -2.49 1.87 3.14
N ARG A 315 -1.42 2.02 2.36
CA ARG A 315 -0.61 3.25 2.30
C ARG A 315 -1.42 4.56 2.24
N SER A 316 -2.61 4.56 1.62
CA SER A 316 -3.46 5.75 1.52
C SER A 316 -4.09 6.18 2.86
N ALA A 317 -4.16 5.29 3.85
CA ALA A 317 -4.62 5.63 5.19
C ALA A 317 -3.65 6.58 5.91
N LEU A 318 -2.39 6.62 5.46
CA LEU A 318 -1.38 7.55 5.96
C LEU A 318 -1.83 9.02 5.89
N PHE A 319 -2.72 9.38 4.99
CA PHE A 319 -3.20 10.76 4.80
C PHE A 319 -4.51 11.07 5.53
N THR A 320 -4.92 10.25 6.49
CA THR A 320 -6.10 10.52 7.33
C THR A 320 -5.92 11.85 8.08
N PRO A 321 -6.88 12.80 7.99
CA PRO A 321 -6.75 14.13 8.58
C PRO A 321 -7.07 14.13 10.07
N PHE A 322 -6.25 13.47 10.86
CA PHE A 322 -6.38 13.46 12.31
C PHE A 322 -5.85 14.77 12.91
N PRO A 323 -6.62 15.45 13.78
CA PRO A 323 -6.18 16.70 14.41
C PRO A 323 -5.11 16.51 15.50
N ASN A 324 -5.02 15.33 16.12
CA ASN A 324 -4.10 15.05 17.21
C ASN A 324 -3.46 13.66 17.05
N LEU A 325 -2.71 13.48 15.95
CA LEU A 325 -2.04 12.20 15.66
C LEU A 325 -0.95 11.93 16.71
N GLY A 326 -0.96 10.74 17.31
CA GLY A 326 -0.04 10.34 18.37
C GLY A 326 0.80 9.12 18.05
N LEU A 327 0.47 8.34 17.01
CA LEU A 327 1.21 7.15 16.62
C LEU A 327 0.91 6.75 15.18
N ILE A 328 1.95 6.37 14.46
CA ILE A 328 1.83 5.68 13.17
C ILE A 328 2.46 4.29 13.31
N VAL A 329 1.71 3.25 12.99
CA VAL A 329 2.20 1.86 12.94
C VAL A 329 2.17 1.37 11.50
N ILE A 330 3.23 0.71 11.05
CA ILE A 330 3.30 0.06 9.74
C ILE A 330 3.57 -1.43 9.98
N ASP A 331 2.56 -2.24 9.75
CA ASP A 331 2.70 -3.71 9.81
C ASP A 331 3.21 -4.25 8.49
N GLU A 332 4.04 -5.30 8.53
CA GLU A 332 4.72 -5.89 7.37
C GLU A 332 5.43 -4.81 6.52
N GLU A 333 6.28 -3.98 7.16
CA GLU A 333 6.87 -2.77 6.56
C GLU A 333 7.68 -3.04 5.27
N HIS A 334 8.16 -4.27 5.10
CA HIS A 334 8.91 -4.73 3.93
C HIS A 334 8.05 -4.92 2.67
N GLU A 335 6.72 -4.77 2.79
CA GLU A 335 5.82 -5.03 1.67
C GLU A 335 5.96 -4.02 0.54
N THR A 336 6.14 -4.54 -0.68
CA THR A 336 6.30 -3.71 -1.89
C THR A 336 5.08 -2.83 -2.19
N SER A 337 3.89 -3.18 -1.66
CA SER A 337 2.67 -2.39 -1.83
C SER A 337 2.72 -1.04 -1.12
N TYR A 338 3.69 -0.81 -0.25
CA TYR A 338 3.94 0.49 0.37
C TYR A 338 4.65 1.49 -0.54
N GLN A 339 5.26 1.03 -1.65
CA GLN A 339 5.72 1.89 -2.74
C GLN A 339 4.56 2.28 -3.65
N SER A 340 4.44 3.57 -4.00
CA SER A 340 3.45 4.03 -4.98
C SER A 340 3.96 3.82 -6.40
N GLU A 341 3.15 3.20 -7.26
CA GLU A 341 3.45 3.03 -8.70
C GLU A 341 3.05 4.27 -9.52
N THR A 342 2.34 5.22 -8.92
CA THR A 342 1.88 6.45 -9.57
C THR A 342 2.51 7.66 -8.91
N VAL A 343 2.75 8.70 -9.71
CA VAL A 343 3.35 9.96 -9.24
C VAL A 343 2.43 10.68 -8.24
N PRO A 344 2.99 11.10 -7.09
CA PRO A 344 4.35 10.89 -6.59
C PRO A 344 4.60 9.42 -6.23
N CYS A 345 5.75 8.88 -6.67
CA CYS A 345 6.17 7.51 -6.37
C CYS A 345 6.70 7.41 -4.93
N TYR A 346 5.87 7.75 -3.96
CA TYR A 346 6.27 7.78 -2.56
C TYR A 346 6.31 6.39 -1.92
N HIS A 347 7.22 6.23 -0.96
CA HIS A 347 7.24 5.09 -0.06
C HIS A 347 6.55 5.42 1.26
N ALA A 348 5.61 4.58 1.69
CA ALA A 348 4.79 4.85 2.88
C ALA A 348 5.63 4.95 4.17
N ARG A 349 6.72 4.16 4.32
CA ARG A 349 7.62 4.23 5.48
C ARG A 349 8.27 5.61 5.61
N GLU A 350 8.92 6.09 4.56
CA GLU A 350 9.61 7.38 4.56
C GLU A 350 8.62 8.53 4.77
N THR A 351 7.48 8.47 4.08
CA THR A 351 6.41 9.46 4.22
C THR A 351 5.78 9.44 5.62
N ALA A 352 5.67 8.25 6.25
CA ALA A 352 5.18 8.12 7.63
C ALA A 352 6.17 8.71 8.64
N ILE A 353 7.47 8.48 8.44
CA ILE A 353 8.52 9.04 9.29
C ILE A 353 8.51 10.57 9.20
N GLU A 354 8.43 11.12 7.98
CA GLU A 354 8.32 12.57 7.83
C GLU A 354 7.02 13.12 8.42
N ARG A 355 5.90 12.45 8.23
CA ARG A 355 4.66 12.83 8.90
C ARG A 355 4.81 12.77 10.42
N GLY A 356 5.48 11.74 10.96
CA GLY A 356 5.80 11.63 12.37
C GLY A 356 6.63 12.81 12.90
N ASN A 357 7.63 13.25 12.14
CA ASN A 357 8.44 14.42 12.46
C ASN A 357 7.58 15.70 12.51
N LEU A 358 6.74 15.92 11.51
CA LEU A 358 5.84 17.09 11.43
C LEU A 358 4.77 17.11 12.53
N GLU A 359 4.29 15.94 12.96
CA GLU A 359 3.24 15.76 13.97
C GLU A 359 3.80 15.56 15.37
N HIS A 360 5.13 15.44 15.52
CA HIS A 360 5.82 15.05 16.76
C HIS A 360 5.26 13.76 17.36
N CYS A 361 5.07 12.74 16.51
CA CYS A 361 4.56 11.45 16.93
C CYS A 361 5.49 10.30 16.49
N PRO A 362 5.62 9.24 17.31
CA PRO A 362 6.46 8.10 17.00
C PRO A 362 5.92 7.29 15.82
N VAL A 363 6.85 6.58 15.15
CA VAL A 363 6.56 5.64 14.07
C VAL A 363 7.09 4.27 14.45
N VAL A 364 6.25 3.24 14.36
CA VAL A 364 6.59 1.84 14.65
C VAL A 364 6.48 1.02 13.37
N LEU A 365 7.56 0.36 13.02
CA LEU A 365 7.72 -0.49 11.84
C LEU A 365 7.77 -1.94 12.31
N GLY A 366 6.86 -2.78 11.88
CA GLY A 366 6.86 -4.18 12.27
C GLY A 366 7.03 -5.12 11.10
N SER A 367 7.90 -6.11 11.28
CA SER A 367 8.12 -7.15 10.29
C SER A 367 8.69 -8.43 10.89
N ALA A 368 8.41 -9.57 10.24
CA ALA A 368 9.13 -10.82 10.51
C ALA A 368 10.44 -10.88 9.71
N THR A 369 10.51 -10.16 8.63
CA THR A 369 11.64 -10.07 7.70
C THR A 369 11.81 -8.60 7.32
N PRO A 370 12.35 -7.77 8.22
CA PRO A 370 12.51 -6.33 7.95
C PRO A 370 13.16 -6.07 6.59
N SER A 371 12.85 -4.94 5.98
CA SER A 371 13.62 -4.52 4.80
C SER A 371 15.07 -4.27 5.20
N VAL A 372 16.00 -4.55 4.28
CA VAL A 372 17.43 -4.28 4.50
C VAL A 372 17.65 -2.82 4.83
N ASP A 373 16.87 -1.92 4.22
CA ASP A 373 16.88 -0.48 4.49
C ASP A 373 16.52 -0.16 5.96
N ALA A 374 15.39 -0.65 6.46
CA ALA A 374 14.95 -0.38 7.84
C ALA A 374 15.89 -0.99 8.87
N TYR A 375 16.38 -2.20 8.61
CA TYR A 375 17.31 -2.88 9.49
C TYR A 375 18.69 -2.21 9.52
N TYR A 376 19.18 -1.74 8.35
CA TYR A 376 20.41 -0.96 8.25
C TYR A 376 20.34 0.34 9.07
N GLN A 377 19.22 1.06 8.99
CA GLN A 377 19.00 2.26 9.80
C GLN A 377 18.96 1.94 11.30
N ALA A 378 18.43 0.78 11.66
CA ALA A 378 18.42 0.32 13.05
C ALA A 378 19.83 -0.05 13.54
N GLN A 379 20.64 -0.73 12.73
CA GLN A 379 22.04 -1.06 13.05
C GLN A 379 22.91 0.19 13.20
N ASN A 380 22.64 1.24 12.44
CA ASN A 380 23.36 2.52 12.53
C ASN A 380 22.83 3.43 13.66
N GLY A 381 21.83 2.99 14.44
CA GLY A 381 21.27 3.77 15.55
C GLY A 381 20.31 4.89 15.14
N THR A 382 20.00 5.04 13.84
CA THR A 382 18.98 5.99 13.35
C THR A 382 17.57 5.55 13.78
N TYR A 383 17.31 4.23 13.77
CA TYR A 383 16.11 3.62 14.32
C TYR A 383 16.44 2.82 15.56
N ARG A 384 15.44 2.57 16.41
CA ARG A 384 15.55 1.66 17.56
C ARG A 384 15.10 0.25 17.15
N LEU A 385 15.87 -0.78 17.51
CA LEU A 385 15.55 -2.17 17.22
C LEU A 385 15.03 -2.89 18.47
N PHE A 386 13.90 -3.58 18.33
CA PHE A 386 13.37 -4.51 19.33
C PHE A 386 13.10 -5.86 18.66
N GLU A 387 13.42 -6.95 19.37
CA GLU A 387 13.34 -8.30 18.79
C GLU A 387 12.35 -9.18 19.56
N LEU A 388 11.57 -9.97 18.83
CA LEU A 388 10.68 -11.02 19.34
C LEU A 388 11.06 -12.35 18.70
N ASN A 389 12.01 -13.06 19.30
CA ASN A 389 12.70 -14.20 18.72
C ASN A 389 11.95 -15.54 18.86
N SER A 390 10.80 -15.58 19.54
CA SER A 390 10.00 -16.79 19.74
C SER A 390 8.56 -16.61 19.26
N ARG A 391 7.93 -17.68 18.79
CA ARG A 391 6.48 -17.73 18.56
C ARG A 391 5.70 -17.61 19.87
N TYR A 392 4.50 -17.07 19.78
CA TYR A 392 3.56 -17.07 20.92
C TYR A 392 3.35 -18.47 21.45
N GLU A 393 3.29 -18.64 22.78
CA GLU A 393 3.21 -19.94 23.47
C GLU A 393 4.40 -20.90 23.18
N ASN A 394 5.56 -20.37 22.80
CA ASN A 394 6.77 -21.14 22.46
C ASN A 394 6.53 -22.26 21.40
N ARG A 395 5.58 -22.07 20.50
CA ARG A 395 5.31 -23.01 19.41
C ARG A 395 6.54 -23.18 18.54
N GLN A 396 6.82 -24.41 18.15
CA GLN A 396 7.98 -24.72 17.31
C GLN A 396 7.89 -24.05 15.93
N MET A 397 9.03 -23.57 15.46
CA MET A 397 9.16 -23.12 14.07
C MET A 397 9.06 -24.34 13.12
N PRO A 398 8.51 -24.18 11.90
CA PRO A 398 8.43 -25.27 10.94
C PRO A 398 9.83 -25.71 10.53
N LYS A 399 10.01 -27.01 10.30
CA LYS A 399 11.24 -27.53 9.70
C LYS A 399 11.25 -27.21 8.22
N VAL A 400 12.32 -26.60 7.75
CA VAL A 400 12.47 -26.18 6.35
C VAL A 400 13.56 -27.00 5.69
N TYR A 401 13.23 -27.59 4.52
CA TYR A 401 14.15 -28.39 3.72
C TYR A 401 14.35 -27.76 2.35
N SER A 402 15.56 -27.74 1.83
CA SER A 402 15.79 -27.42 0.42
C SER A 402 15.97 -28.69 -0.39
N VAL A 403 15.41 -28.68 -1.59
CA VAL A 403 15.56 -29.77 -2.57
C VAL A 403 16.29 -29.25 -3.79
N ASP A 404 17.42 -29.86 -4.10
CA ASP A 404 18.23 -29.57 -5.28
C ASP A 404 17.60 -30.19 -6.53
N LEU A 405 16.93 -29.38 -7.34
CA LEU A 405 16.28 -29.82 -8.57
C LEU A 405 17.28 -30.34 -9.63
N ARG A 406 18.57 -30.00 -9.50
CA ARG A 406 19.64 -30.54 -10.39
C ARG A 406 19.86 -32.04 -10.10
N LYS A 407 19.78 -32.44 -8.82
CA LYS A 407 19.89 -33.84 -8.41
C LYS A 407 18.66 -34.63 -8.84
N GLU A 408 17.47 -34.07 -8.67
CA GLU A 408 16.20 -34.67 -9.14
C GLU A 408 16.25 -34.94 -10.66
N LEU A 409 16.74 -33.97 -11.44
CA LEU A 409 16.89 -34.11 -12.89
C LEU A 409 17.87 -35.24 -13.25
N LYS A 410 19.01 -35.35 -12.56
CA LYS A 410 20.01 -36.42 -12.76
C LYS A 410 19.44 -37.79 -12.43
N GLN A 411 18.53 -37.90 -11.46
CA GLN A 411 17.82 -39.10 -11.07
C GLN A 411 16.63 -39.43 -11.99
N GLY A 412 16.41 -38.62 -13.04
CA GLY A 412 15.34 -38.85 -14.03
C GLY A 412 14.00 -38.18 -13.70
N ASN A 413 13.87 -37.50 -12.57
CA ASN A 413 12.66 -36.75 -12.25
C ASN A 413 12.64 -35.39 -12.99
N ARG A 414 11.78 -35.33 -14.02
CA ARG A 414 11.55 -34.10 -14.83
C ARG A 414 10.31 -33.33 -14.40
N SER A 415 9.60 -33.83 -13.36
CA SER A 415 8.41 -33.17 -12.82
C SER A 415 8.78 -31.85 -12.13
N ILE A 416 7.82 -30.92 -12.06
CA ILE A 416 7.92 -29.71 -11.23
C ILE A 416 7.85 -30.04 -9.74
N LEU A 417 7.31 -31.22 -9.38
CA LEU A 417 7.25 -31.72 -8.01
C LEU A 417 8.42 -32.67 -7.78
N SER A 418 9.28 -32.37 -6.84
CA SER A 418 10.36 -33.24 -6.40
C SER A 418 9.83 -34.52 -5.76
N SER A 419 10.64 -35.59 -5.75
CA SER A 419 10.27 -36.88 -5.17
C SER A 419 9.87 -36.75 -3.69
N ILE A 420 10.66 -36.00 -2.92
CA ILE A 420 10.38 -35.70 -1.49
C ILE A 420 9.06 -34.94 -1.31
N LEU A 421 8.79 -33.93 -2.14
CA LEU A 421 7.55 -33.19 -2.05
C LEU A 421 6.34 -34.04 -2.37
N GLN A 422 6.43 -34.93 -3.36
CA GLN A 422 5.37 -35.90 -3.70
C GLN A 422 5.08 -36.83 -2.53
N GLU A 423 6.11 -37.39 -1.91
CA GLU A 423 5.99 -38.26 -0.74
C GLU A 423 5.31 -37.55 0.43
N LYS A 424 5.74 -36.33 0.73
CA LYS A 424 5.16 -35.53 1.81
C LYS A 424 3.70 -35.12 1.54
N ILE A 425 3.34 -34.84 0.29
CA ILE A 425 1.94 -34.59 -0.10
C ILE A 425 1.11 -35.85 0.16
N GLU A 426 1.55 -37.04 -0.26
CA GLU A 426 0.84 -38.31 -0.02
C GLU A 426 0.66 -38.58 1.48
N GLU A 427 1.70 -38.33 2.28
CA GLU A 427 1.65 -38.46 3.74
C GLU A 427 0.58 -37.56 4.37
N ARG A 428 0.52 -36.28 3.97
CA ARG A 428 -0.45 -35.30 4.51
C ARG A 428 -1.88 -35.63 4.07
N LEU A 429 -2.08 -36.02 2.83
CA LEU A 429 -3.40 -36.45 2.32
C LEU A 429 -3.95 -37.66 3.11
N LYS A 430 -3.09 -38.65 3.41
CA LYS A 430 -3.48 -39.81 4.27
C LYS A 430 -3.88 -39.37 5.68
N LYS A 431 -3.23 -38.32 6.23
CA LYS A 431 -3.51 -37.74 7.55
C LYS A 431 -4.67 -36.73 7.55
N LYS A 432 -5.28 -36.45 6.38
CA LYS A 432 -6.31 -35.42 6.20
C LYS A 432 -5.84 -34.05 6.67
N GLU A 433 -4.59 -33.70 6.39
CA GLU A 433 -3.97 -32.40 6.67
C GLU A 433 -3.92 -31.57 5.41
N GLN A 434 -3.97 -30.23 5.55
CA GLN A 434 -3.98 -29.33 4.42
C GLN A 434 -2.57 -28.98 3.96
N ILE A 435 -2.45 -28.70 2.67
CA ILE A 435 -1.19 -28.45 1.96
C ILE A 435 -1.30 -27.15 1.19
N MET A 436 -0.25 -26.32 1.21
CA MET A 436 -0.13 -25.15 0.36
C MET A 436 1.03 -25.32 -0.63
N LEU A 437 0.75 -25.11 -1.92
CA LEU A 437 1.78 -25.10 -2.96
C LEU A 437 1.95 -23.69 -3.52
N PHE A 438 3.10 -23.12 -3.29
CA PHE A 438 3.41 -21.75 -3.61
C PHE A 438 4.30 -21.66 -4.86
N LEU A 439 3.89 -20.83 -5.83
CA LEU A 439 4.68 -20.46 -6.99
C LEU A 439 4.83 -18.94 -7.05
N ASN A 440 6.05 -18.42 -6.94
CA ASN A 440 6.28 -17.01 -7.13
C ASN A 440 6.40 -16.66 -8.61
N ARG A 441 5.26 -16.32 -9.24
CA ARG A 441 5.23 -15.83 -10.62
C ARG A 441 4.70 -14.41 -10.68
N ARG A 442 5.60 -13.41 -10.72
CA ARG A 442 5.29 -12.04 -11.13
C ARG A 442 6.07 -11.71 -12.40
N GLY A 443 5.34 -11.31 -13.46
CA GLY A 443 5.89 -10.72 -14.68
C GLY A 443 6.33 -11.70 -15.77
N TYR A 444 6.49 -11.16 -16.98
CA TYR A 444 6.89 -11.83 -18.22
C TYR A 444 8.41 -12.00 -18.37
N ALA A 445 9.22 -11.41 -17.50
CA ALA A 445 10.67 -11.45 -17.61
C ALA A 445 11.18 -12.83 -17.19
N GLY A 446 11.33 -13.71 -18.18
CA GLY A 446 11.99 -15.00 -18.00
C GLY A 446 13.50 -14.79 -17.84
N PHE A 447 14.05 -15.09 -16.66
CA PHE A 447 15.48 -15.30 -16.52
C PHE A 447 15.88 -16.57 -17.27
N PHE A 448 17.14 -16.62 -17.67
CA PHE A 448 17.68 -17.72 -18.47
C PHE A 448 18.70 -18.47 -17.62
N SER A 449 18.41 -19.75 -17.35
CA SER A 449 19.23 -20.57 -16.45
C SER A 449 19.44 -21.98 -16.97
N CYS A 450 20.54 -22.59 -16.55
CA CYS A 450 20.83 -23.98 -16.80
C CYS A 450 20.21 -24.88 -15.74
N ARG A 451 19.35 -25.80 -16.15
CA ARG A 451 18.72 -26.76 -15.23
C ARG A 451 19.68 -27.84 -14.72
N SER A 452 20.81 -28.07 -15.42
CA SER A 452 21.79 -29.09 -15.04
C SER A 452 22.77 -28.62 -13.96
N CYS A 453 23.19 -27.35 -13.98
CA CYS A 453 24.19 -26.84 -13.04
C CYS A 453 23.68 -25.63 -12.22
N GLY A 454 22.49 -25.09 -12.54
CA GLY A 454 21.92 -23.94 -11.83
C GLY A 454 22.46 -22.57 -12.28
N THR A 455 23.44 -22.52 -13.19
CA THR A 455 24.02 -21.25 -13.65
C THR A 455 22.96 -20.36 -14.28
N VAL A 456 22.94 -19.11 -13.86
CA VAL A 456 22.10 -18.04 -14.41
C VAL A 456 22.95 -17.08 -15.20
N MET A 457 22.43 -16.61 -16.34
CA MET A 457 23.12 -15.61 -17.16
C MET A 457 22.99 -14.24 -16.47
N LYS A 458 24.13 -13.73 -15.96
CA LYS A 458 24.21 -12.46 -15.24
C LYS A 458 24.93 -11.40 -16.07
N CYS A 459 24.62 -10.13 -15.79
CA CYS A 459 25.34 -8.99 -16.35
C CYS A 459 26.73 -8.87 -15.70
N PRO A 460 27.82 -8.77 -16.47
CA PRO A 460 29.18 -8.66 -15.92
C PRO A 460 29.44 -7.32 -15.21
N HIS A 461 28.59 -6.30 -15.44
CA HIS A 461 28.76 -4.95 -14.88
C HIS A 461 27.85 -4.68 -13.67
N CYS A 462 26.67 -5.31 -13.60
CA CYS A 462 25.65 -5.02 -12.60
C CYS A 462 25.34 -6.20 -11.68
N ASP A 463 25.86 -7.38 -11.98
CA ASP A 463 25.57 -8.66 -11.31
C ASP A 463 24.08 -9.06 -11.20
N VAL A 464 23.19 -8.37 -11.91
CA VAL A 464 21.77 -8.74 -12.03
C VAL A 464 21.58 -9.76 -13.17
N SER A 465 20.54 -10.57 -13.08
CA SER A 465 20.19 -11.53 -14.13
C SER A 465 19.83 -10.85 -15.44
N LEU A 466 20.30 -11.38 -16.56
CA LEU A 466 19.92 -10.91 -17.89
C LEU A 466 18.52 -11.40 -18.26
N SER A 467 17.74 -10.53 -18.86
CA SER A 467 16.39 -10.85 -19.34
C SER A 467 16.42 -11.35 -20.78
N GLN A 468 15.68 -12.42 -21.06
CA GLN A 468 15.52 -12.96 -22.40
C GLN A 468 14.53 -12.11 -23.22
N HIS A 469 14.94 -11.62 -24.38
CA HIS A 469 14.09 -10.92 -25.34
C HIS A 469 13.70 -11.83 -26.51
N ARG A 470 12.56 -11.48 -27.19
CA ARG A 470 12.02 -12.28 -28.31
C ARG A 470 12.96 -12.36 -29.52
N ASN A 471 13.87 -11.39 -29.66
CA ASN A 471 14.85 -11.34 -30.74
C ASN A 471 16.08 -12.27 -30.53
N GLY A 472 16.06 -13.14 -29.51
CA GLY A 472 17.15 -14.04 -29.17
C GLY A 472 18.32 -13.36 -28.46
N LYS A 473 18.17 -12.14 -27.98
CA LYS A 473 19.16 -11.44 -27.17
C LYS A 473 18.85 -11.59 -25.68
N MET A 474 19.90 -11.51 -24.88
CA MET A 474 19.89 -11.39 -23.43
C MET A 474 20.30 -9.96 -23.07
N VAL A 475 19.50 -9.22 -22.32
CA VAL A 475 19.69 -7.78 -22.05
C VAL A 475 19.70 -7.47 -20.56
N CYS A 476 20.62 -6.62 -20.16
CA CYS A 476 20.62 -6.01 -18.83
C CYS A 476 19.80 -4.72 -18.83
N HIS A 477 18.74 -4.66 -18.02
CA HIS A 477 17.88 -3.47 -17.94
C HIS A 477 18.42 -2.36 -17.02
N TYR A 478 19.62 -2.54 -16.46
CA TYR A 478 20.34 -1.49 -15.72
C TYR A 478 21.29 -0.70 -16.63
N CYS A 479 22.22 -1.40 -17.28
CA CYS A 479 23.27 -0.74 -18.06
C CYS A 479 23.13 -0.87 -19.59
N GLY A 480 22.14 -1.65 -20.07
CA GLY A 480 21.95 -1.88 -21.50
C GLY A 480 22.90 -2.93 -22.10
N TYR A 481 23.71 -3.64 -21.30
CA TYR A 481 24.57 -4.70 -21.81
C TYR A 481 23.75 -5.78 -22.53
N GLU A 482 24.16 -6.15 -23.75
CA GLU A 482 23.51 -7.17 -24.56
C GLU A 482 24.47 -8.30 -24.90
N THR A 483 23.94 -9.52 -24.92
CA THR A 483 24.66 -10.70 -25.44
C THR A 483 23.69 -11.62 -26.17
N ARG A 484 24.21 -12.52 -27.00
CA ARG A 484 23.36 -13.53 -27.65
C ARG A 484 22.94 -14.62 -26.66
N GLN A 485 21.74 -15.14 -26.85
CA GLN A 485 21.28 -16.29 -26.09
C GLN A 485 22.14 -17.51 -26.39
N PRO A 486 22.77 -18.15 -25.38
CA PRO A 486 23.57 -19.34 -25.61
C PRO A 486 22.65 -20.54 -25.89
N GLN A 487 23.06 -21.41 -26.81
CA GLN A 487 22.38 -22.68 -27.09
C GLN A 487 22.75 -23.80 -26.10
N GLN A 488 23.93 -23.67 -25.50
CA GLN A 488 24.45 -24.58 -24.46
C GLN A 488 24.94 -23.76 -23.28
N CYS A 489 24.90 -24.34 -22.09
CA CYS A 489 25.38 -23.68 -20.89
C CYS A 489 26.88 -23.36 -21.00
N PRO A 490 27.32 -22.11 -20.84
CA PRO A 490 28.74 -21.73 -20.95
C PRO A 490 29.62 -22.34 -19.85
N VAL A 491 29.01 -22.83 -18.75
CA VAL A 491 29.73 -23.40 -17.60
C VAL A 491 29.85 -24.93 -17.70
N CYS A 492 28.74 -25.63 -18.02
CA CYS A 492 28.72 -27.11 -18.00
C CYS A 492 28.45 -27.76 -19.35
N GLY A 493 28.30 -27.00 -20.45
CA GLY A 493 28.02 -27.51 -21.78
C GLY A 493 26.62 -28.11 -21.98
N SER A 494 25.79 -28.16 -20.97
CA SER A 494 24.47 -28.78 -21.05
C SER A 494 23.52 -28.06 -22.00
N PRO A 495 22.73 -28.79 -22.83
CA PRO A 495 21.70 -28.20 -23.67
C PRO A 495 20.45 -27.82 -22.87
N TYR A 496 20.33 -28.16 -21.58
CA TYR A 496 19.17 -27.86 -20.72
C TYR A 496 19.25 -26.45 -20.14
N ILE A 497 19.50 -25.47 -21.02
CA ILE A 497 19.51 -24.06 -20.65
C ILE A 497 18.29 -23.36 -21.26
N GLY A 498 17.56 -22.57 -20.48
CA GLY A 498 16.34 -21.93 -20.94
C GLY A 498 15.56 -21.18 -19.87
N GLY A 499 14.46 -20.54 -20.28
CA GLY A 499 13.54 -19.86 -19.37
C GLY A 499 12.57 -20.83 -18.67
N PHE A 500 12.15 -20.49 -17.47
CA PHE A 500 11.11 -21.22 -16.75
C PHE A 500 9.71 -20.81 -17.24
N ARG A 501 8.84 -21.79 -17.59
CA ARG A 501 7.55 -21.55 -18.24
C ARG A 501 6.31 -22.05 -17.50
N ALA A 502 6.43 -22.68 -16.34
CA ALA A 502 5.27 -23.24 -15.63
C ALA A 502 4.38 -22.14 -15.01
N GLY A 503 3.06 -22.31 -15.13
CA GLY A 503 2.05 -21.45 -14.50
C GLY A 503 1.22 -22.21 -13.46
N THR A 504 0.45 -21.52 -12.63
CA THR A 504 -0.42 -22.10 -11.60
C THR A 504 -1.44 -23.09 -12.17
N GLN A 505 -1.98 -22.82 -13.35
CA GLN A 505 -2.90 -23.71 -14.03
C GLN A 505 -2.22 -25.04 -14.40
N GLN A 506 -1.02 -25.00 -14.98
CA GLN A 506 -0.29 -26.21 -15.33
C GLN A 506 0.09 -27.02 -14.08
N ILE A 507 0.40 -26.34 -12.97
CA ILE A 507 0.67 -27.01 -11.69
C ILE A 507 -0.59 -27.69 -11.17
N GLU A 508 -1.74 -27.05 -11.24
CA GLU A 508 -3.03 -27.61 -10.86
C GLU A 508 -3.32 -28.90 -11.64
N GLU A 509 -3.09 -28.91 -12.95
CA GLU A 509 -3.27 -30.09 -13.80
C GLU A 509 -2.33 -31.23 -13.41
N ILE A 510 -1.05 -30.94 -13.16
CA ILE A 510 -0.05 -31.91 -12.71
C ILE A 510 -0.44 -32.52 -11.36
N VAL A 511 -0.86 -31.68 -10.40
CA VAL A 511 -1.27 -32.13 -9.05
C VAL A 511 -2.52 -32.96 -9.12
N LYS A 512 -3.55 -32.59 -9.86
CA LYS A 512 -4.78 -33.36 -10.06
C LYS A 512 -4.51 -34.70 -10.72
N LYS A 513 -3.60 -34.75 -11.69
CA LYS A 513 -3.21 -36.01 -12.36
C LYS A 513 -2.46 -36.94 -11.42
N ARG A 514 -1.58 -36.39 -10.57
CA ARG A 514 -0.74 -37.18 -9.65
C ARG A 514 -1.48 -37.62 -8.40
N PHE A 515 -2.42 -36.80 -7.91
CA PHE A 515 -3.23 -37.05 -6.70
C PHE A 515 -4.73 -36.89 -7.01
N PRO A 516 -5.33 -37.82 -7.78
CA PRO A 516 -6.72 -37.71 -8.25
C PRO A 516 -7.75 -37.68 -7.11
N GLN A 517 -7.40 -38.18 -5.93
CA GLN A 517 -8.25 -38.18 -4.73
C GLN A 517 -8.26 -36.79 -4.02
N ALA A 518 -7.31 -35.90 -4.29
CA ALA A 518 -7.20 -34.63 -3.59
C ALA A 518 -8.10 -33.57 -4.19
N LYS A 519 -8.79 -32.84 -3.34
CA LYS A 519 -9.53 -31.63 -3.72
C LYS A 519 -8.57 -30.45 -3.80
N VAL A 520 -8.41 -29.90 -4.99
CA VAL A 520 -7.44 -28.84 -5.29
C VAL A 520 -8.15 -27.53 -5.56
N LEU A 521 -7.78 -26.46 -4.86
CA LEU A 521 -8.17 -25.09 -5.15
C LEU A 521 -6.98 -24.29 -5.71
N ARG A 522 -7.27 -23.39 -6.66
CA ARG A 522 -6.29 -22.48 -7.23
C ARG A 522 -6.66 -21.04 -6.93
N MET A 523 -5.67 -20.26 -6.52
CA MET A 523 -5.82 -18.84 -6.20
C MET A 523 -4.73 -18.01 -6.90
N ASP A 524 -5.14 -17.35 -7.96
CA ASP A 524 -4.32 -16.42 -8.75
C ASP A 524 -5.16 -15.23 -9.24
N LEU A 525 -4.55 -14.32 -10.01
CA LEU A 525 -5.24 -13.15 -10.54
C LEU A 525 -6.46 -13.49 -11.40
N ASP A 526 -6.41 -14.61 -12.14
CA ASP A 526 -7.50 -15.00 -13.05
C ASP A 526 -8.70 -15.55 -12.26
N THR A 527 -8.45 -16.35 -11.22
CA THR A 527 -9.51 -16.92 -10.37
C THR A 527 -10.14 -15.89 -9.42
N THR A 528 -9.43 -14.79 -9.13
CA THR A 528 -9.86 -13.76 -8.16
C THR A 528 -10.46 -12.50 -8.79
N ARG A 529 -10.58 -12.40 -10.11
CA ARG A 529 -11.17 -11.24 -10.81
C ARG A 529 -12.65 -10.99 -10.46
N LYS A 530 -13.41 -12.03 -10.12
CA LYS A 530 -14.80 -11.89 -9.72
C LYS A 530 -14.93 -11.26 -8.34
N LYS A 531 -15.92 -10.38 -8.16
CA LYS A 531 -16.27 -9.81 -6.85
C LYS A 531 -16.49 -10.96 -5.87
N GLU A 532 -15.76 -10.97 -4.74
CA GLU A 532 -15.78 -12.02 -3.72
C GLU A 532 -15.02 -13.33 -4.05
N GLY A 533 -14.49 -13.52 -5.27
CA GLY A 533 -13.75 -14.73 -5.64
C GLY A 533 -12.60 -15.08 -4.68
N HIS A 534 -11.85 -14.05 -4.26
CA HIS A 534 -10.78 -14.18 -3.27
C HIS A 534 -11.29 -14.68 -1.90
N ALA A 535 -12.36 -14.06 -1.38
CA ALA A 535 -12.91 -14.40 -0.06
C ALA A 535 -13.51 -15.81 -0.06
N ASN A 536 -14.19 -16.21 -1.12
CA ASN A 536 -14.83 -17.51 -1.24
C ASN A 536 -13.80 -18.65 -1.30
N ILE A 537 -12.70 -18.50 -2.07
CA ILE A 537 -11.63 -19.50 -2.14
C ILE A 537 -11.00 -19.71 -0.75
N LEU A 538 -10.72 -18.61 -0.04
CA LEU A 538 -10.14 -18.69 1.29
C LEU A 538 -11.09 -19.27 2.33
N ALA A 539 -12.38 -18.93 2.27
CA ALA A 539 -13.39 -19.51 3.15
C ALA A 539 -13.52 -21.02 2.91
N ALA A 540 -13.61 -21.46 1.65
CA ALA A 540 -13.67 -22.86 1.30
C ALA A 540 -12.44 -23.64 1.81
N PHE A 541 -11.23 -23.06 1.66
CA PHE A 541 -10.02 -23.71 2.19
C PHE A 541 -9.99 -23.71 3.73
N ALA A 542 -10.38 -22.62 4.39
CA ALA A 542 -10.48 -22.54 5.85
C ALA A 542 -11.48 -23.56 6.41
N ASN A 543 -12.60 -23.77 5.72
CA ASN A 543 -13.64 -24.76 6.06
C ASN A 543 -13.26 -26.21 5.72
N GLN A 544 -12.02 -26.45 5.27
CA GLN A 544 -11.53 -27.79 4.89
C GLN A 544 -12.31 -28.43 3.72
N GLU A 545 -12.88 -27.62 2.83
CA GLU A 545 -13.54 -28.11 1.61
C GLU A 545 -12.53 -28.54 0.54
N ALA A 546 -11.24 -28.21 0.72
CA ALA A 546 -10.13 -28.61 -0.13
C ALA A 546 -8.89 -29.00 0.68
N ASP A 547 -8.11 -29.94 0.12
CA ASP A 547 -6.90 -30.50 0.70
C ASP A 547 -5.66 -29.71 0.30
N ILE A 548 -5.62 -29.24 -0.95
CA ILE A 548 -4.45 -28.56 -1.52
C ILE A 548 -4.87 -27.18 -2.05
N LEU A 549 -4.18 -26.13 -1.60
CA LEU A 549 -4.29 -24.79 -2.13
C LEU A 549 -3.04 -24.45 -2.96
N ILE A 550 -3.22 -24.20 -4.25
CA ILE A 550 -2.16 -23.78 -5.17
C ILE A 550 -2.31 -22.27 -5.43
N GLY A 551 -1.22 -21.53 -5.32
CA GLY A 551 -1.32 -20.12 -5.66
C GLY A 551 0.00 -19.35 -5.69
N THR A 552 -0.13 -18.03 -5.88
CA THR A 552 0.97 -17.09 -5.89
C THR A 552 1.12 -16.40 -4.53
N GLN A 553 1.77 -15.27 -4.45
CA GLN A 553 1.96 -14.50 -3.21
C GLN A 553 0.66 -14.24 -2.41
N MET A 554 -0.50 -14.31 -3.06
CA MET A 554 -1.79 -14.08 -2.41
C MET A 554 -2.12 -15.11 -1.34
N ILE A 555 -1.66 -16.39 -1.47
CA ILE A 555 -1.92 -17.43 -0.48
C ILE A 555 -1.01 -17.35 0.74
N VAL A 556 0.16 -16.70 0.59
CA VAL A 556 1.17 -16.61 1.65
C VAL A 556 0.86 -15.46 2.63
N LYS A 557 0.02 -14.48 2.24
CA LYS A 557 -0.19 -13.24 2.98
C LYS A 557 -1.54 -13.20 3.69
N GLY A 558 -1.57 -12.69 4.92
CA GLY A 558 -2.79 -12.26 5.63
C GLY A 558 -3.74 -13.34 6.13
N HIS A 559 -3.44 -14.64 5.96
CA HIS A 559 -4.37 -15.71 6.33
C HIS A 559 -3.73 -16.68 7.33
N ASP A 560 -4.55 -17.20 8.22
CA ASP A 560 -4.16 -18.20 9.19
C ASP A 560 -4.97 -19.48 8.95
N PHE A 561 -4.26 -20.57 8.59
CA PHE A 561 -4.85 -21.88 8.34
C PHE A 561 -4.23 -22.93 9.28
N PRO A 562 -4.86 -23.19 10.43
CA PRO A 562 -4.27 -24.06 11.47
C PRO A 562 -4.04 -25.50 11.03
N LYS A 563 -4.74 -25.96 9.98
CA LYS A 563 -4.63 -27.33 9.44
C LYS A 563 -3.52 -27.49 8.39
N VAL A 564 -2.88 -26.38 7.96
CA VAL A 564 -1.78 -26.45 7.01
C VAL A 564 -0.51 -26.89 7.73
N THR A 565 -0.07 -28.10 7.42
CA THR A 565 1.14 -28.73 7.98
C THR A 565 2.27 -28.86 6.98
N LEU A 566 1.99 -28.72 5.67
CA LEU A 566 2.98 -28.75 4.60
C LEU A 566 2.87 -27.54 3.68
N VAL A 567 4.00 -26.90 3.45
CA VAL A 567 4.14 -25.84 2.43
C VAL A 567 5.21 -26.24 1.42
N GLY A 568 4.85 -26.33 0.13
CA GLY A 568 5.79 -26.57 -0.96
C GLY A 568 6.04 -25.29 -1.76
N VAL A 569 7.28 -24.81 -1.80
CA VAL A 569 7.72 -23.75 -2.69
C VAL A 569 8.29 -24.37 -3.96
N LEU A 570 7.61 -24.18 -5.09
CA LEU A 570 7.84 -25.00 -6.30
C LEU A 570 9.06 -24.55 -7.13
N ALA A 571 9.40 -23.27 -7.11
CA ALA A 571 10.55 -22.73 -7.86
C ALA A 571 11.02 -21.42 -7.19
N ALA A 572 11.89 -21.54 -6.20
CA ALA A 572 12.46 -20.38 -5.51
C ALA A 572 13.27 -19.47 -6.45
N ASP A 573 13.89 -20.06 -7.46
CA ASP A 573 14.70 -19.37 -8.48
C ASP A 573 13.92 -18.30 -9.25
N LEU A 574 12.60 -18.38 -9.34
CA LEU A 574 11.77 -17.38 -10.02
C LEU A 574 11.83 -16.01 -9.37
N SER A 575 11.96 -15.95 -8.06
CA SER A 575 12.14 -14.69 -7.34
C SER A 575 13.59 -14.27 -7.25
N LEU A 576 14.49 -15.24 -7.11
CA LEU A 576 15.91 -15.02 -6.95
C LEU A 576 16.55 -14.37 -8.19
N ASN A 577 16.06 -14.73 -9.38
CA ASN A 577 16.66 -14.35 -10.65
C ASN A 577 15.88 -13.25 -11.39
N ILE A 578 15.14 -12.41 -10.68
CA ILE A 578 14.56 -11.18 -11.24
C ILE A 578 15.71 -10.17 -11.49
N SER A 579 15.62 -9.39 -12.57
CA SER A 579 16.57 -8.30 -12.85
C SER A 579 16.33 -7.11 -11.93
N ASP A 580 16.59 -7.28 -10.64
CA ASP A 580 16.42 -6.28 -9.59
C ASP A 580 17.45 -6.57 -8.49
N TYR A 581 18.14 -5.55 -8.00
CA TYR A 581 19.14 -5.70 -6.92
C TYR A 581 18.52 -6.22 -5.60
N ARG A 582 17.23 -6.06 -5.42
CA ARG A 582 16.46 -6.58 -4.26
C ARG A 582 15.97 -8.02 -4.44
N ALA A 583 16.36 -8.72 -5.52
CA ALA A 583 15.84 -10.05 -5.81
C ALA A 583 16.12 -11.05 -4.69
N SER A 584 17.32 -11.01 -4.12
CA SER A 584 17.75 -11.85 -3.00
C SER A 584 16.96 -11.58 -1.72
N GLU A 585 16.77 -10.30 -1.38
CA GLU A 585 15.97 -9.85 -0.25
C GLU A 585 14.51 -10.31 -0.38
N ARG A 586 13.89 -10.03 -1.52
CA ARG A 586 12.49 -10.46 -1.78
C ARG A 586 12.33 -11.97 -1.75
N THR A 587 13.34 -12.69 -2.20
CA THR A 587 13.32 -14.17 -2.15
C THR A 587 13.38 -14.66 -0.72
N PHE A 588 14.31 -14.17 0.09
CA PHE A 588 14.38 -14.49 1.51
C PHE A 588 13.07 -14.21 2.23
N GLN A 589 12.50 -13.01 2.05
CA GLN A 589 11.22 -12.60 2.64
C GLN A 589 10.09 -13.54 2.27
N LEU A 590 9.95 -13.86 0.99
CA LEU A 590 8.90 -14.74 0.48
C LEU A 590 9.03 -16.18 0.99
N LEU A 591 10.26 -16.73 1.01
CA LEU A 591 10.52 -18.09 1.49
C LEU A 591 10.23 -18.21 2.98
N THR A 592 10.69 -17.25 3.77
CA THR A 592 10.46 -17.21 5.22
C THR A 592 8.98 -17.04 5.55
N GLN A 593 8.26 -16.16 4.83
CA GLN A 593 6.81 -16.01 4.99
C GLN A 593 6.06 -17.27 4.60
N ALA A 594 6.42 -17.92 3.49
CA ALA A 594 5.80 -19.15 3.03
C ALA A 594 6.02 -20.28 4.03
N ALA A 595 7.26 -20.50 4.45
CA ALA A 595 7.61 -21.48 5.48
C ALA A 595 6.83 -21.21 6.78
N GLY A 596 6.74 -19.96 7.20
CA GLY A 596 6.02 -19.52 8.41
C GLY A 596 4.51 -19.80 8.39
N ARG A 597 3.92 -20.23 7.24
CA ARG A 597 2.51 -20.65 7.16
C ARG A 597 2.29 -22.08 7.64
N ALA A 598 3.31 -22.93 7.60
CA ALA A 598 3.21 -24.29 8.10
C ALA A 598 3.21 -24.35 9.62
N GLY A 599 2.36 -25.21 10.20
CA GLY A 599 2.36 -25.52 11.63
C GLY A 599 1.93 -24.36 12.53
N ARG A 600 0.95 -23.58 12.14
CA ARG A 600 0.33 -22.56 13.00
C ARG A 600 -0.68 -23.10 13.99
N GLY A 601 -1.17 -24.33 13.76
CA GLY A 601 -2.01 -25.05 14.69
C GLY A 601 -1.19 -25.80 15.75
N GLU A 602 -1.77 -26.88 16.27
CA GLU A 602 -1.15 -27.74 17.29
C GLU A 602 -0.08 -28.68 16.71
N LYS A 603 -0.20 -29.00 15.41
CA LYS A 603 0.71 -29.94 14.73
C LYS A 603 1.95 -29.22 14.20
N PRO A 604 3.14 -29.83 14.27
CA PRO A 604 4.35 -29.24 13.69
C PRO A 604 4.23 -29.15 12.17
N GLY A 605 4.78 -28.07 11.61
CA GLY A 605 4.77 -27.82 10.17
C GLY A 605 6.09 -28.17 9.51
N GLU A 606 6.02 -28.48 8.22
CA GLU A 606 7.18 -28.65 7.33
C GLU A 606 7.06 -27.75 6.11
N ALA A 607 8.18 -27.22 5.64
CA ALA A 607 8.25 -26.49 4.38
C ALA A 607 9.34 -27.08 3.48
N ILE A 608 9.04 -27.23 2.19
CA ILE A 608 9.97 -27.74 1.19
C ILE A 608 10.22 -26.68 0.14
N ILE A 609 11.46 -26.22 0.02
CA ILE A 609 11.91 -25.24 -0.95
C ILE A 609 12.62 -25.95 -2.09
N GLN A 610 12.04 -25.94 -3.29
CA GLN A 610 12.63 -26.52 -4.49
C GLN A 610 13.40 -25.46 -5.25
N THR A 611 14.67 -25.70 -5.58
CA THR A 611 15.56 -24.73 -6.22
C THR A 611 16.66 -25.42 -7.05
N TYR A 612 17.18 -24.70 -8.05
CA TYR A 612 18.41 -25.06 -8.78
C TYR A 612 19.67 -24.46 -8.16
N GLN A 613 19.53 -23.60 -7.12
CA GLN A 613 20.63 -22.91 -6.44
C GLN A 613 20.54 -23.07 -4.92
N PRO A 614 20.55 -24.31 -4.39
CA PRO A 614 20.38 -24.54 -2.94
C PRO A 614 21.53 -23.91 -2.11
N GLU A 615 22.68 -23.60 -2.71
CA GLU A 615 23.81 -22.99 -2.02
C GLU A 615 23.69 -21.47 -1.86
N HIS A 616 22.69 -20.84 -2.50
CA HIS A 616 22.53 -19.37 -2.44
C HIS A 616 22.20 -18.93 -1.02
N TYR A 617 22.90 -17.89 -0.52
CA TYR A 617 22.79 -17.42 0.87
C TYR A 617 21.37 -17.09 1.29
N SER A 618 20.51 -16.49 0.41
CA SER A 618 19.10 -16.21 0.71
C SER A 618 18.29 -17.48 0.95
N ILE A 619 18.60 -18.57 0.25
CA ILE A 619 17.93 -19.86 0.42
C ILE A 619 18.42 -20.55 1.68
N GLN A 620 19.73 -20.55 1.92
CA GLN A 620 20.33 -21.09 3.14
C GLN A 620 19.79 -20.40 4.40
N ALA A 621 19.81 -19.06 4.39
CA ALA A 621 19.26 -18.29 5.49
C ALA A 621 17.75 -18.53 5.71
N ALA A 622 16.96 -18.67 4.62
CA ALA A 622 15.53 -18.97 4.72
C ALA A 622 15.26 -20.38 5.28
N MET A 623 16.12 -21.38 4.99
CA MET A 623 16.03 -22.72 5.58
C MET A 623 16.20 -22.67 7.10
N HIS A 624 17.13 -21.86 7.58
CA HIS A 624 17.39 -21.68 9.02
C HIS A 624 16.49 -20.62 9.65
N GLN A 625 15.72 -19.90 8.85
CA GLN A 625 14.90 -18.75 9.24
C GLN A 625 15.74 -17.69 9.98
N ASP A 626 17.00 -17.55 9.56
CA ASP A 626 18.01 -16.66 10.14
C ASP A 626 18.10 -15.37 9.31
N TYR A 627 17.39 -14.34 9.79
CA TYR A 627 17.42 -13.01 9.16
C TYR A 627 18.79 -12.35 9.29
N ARG A 628 19.49 -12.55 10.41
CA ARG A 628 20.79 -11.91 10.67
C ARG A 628 21.83 -12.41 9.68
N ALA A 629 21.94 -13.72 9.50
CA ALA A 629 22.84 -14.31 8.52
C ALA A 629 22.54 -13.85 7.09
N PHE A 630 21.24 -13.74 6.73
CA PHE A 630 20.82 -13.17 5.46
C PHE A 630 21.29 -11.72 5.31
N TYR A 631 21.06 -10.88 6.33
CA TYR A 631 21.38 -9.45 6.29
C TYR A 631 22.88 -9.20 6.15
N GLU A 632 23.73 -9.93 6.88
CA GLU A 632 25.17 -9.78 6.85
C GLU A 632 25.76 -10.02 5.47
N GLU A 633 25.29 -11.06 4.77
CA GLU A 633 25.68 -11.34 3.38
C GLU A 633 25.12 -10.28 2.41
N GLU A 634 23.84 -9.98 2.49
CA GLU A 634 23.18 -9.03 1.58
C GLU A 634 23.78 -7.63 1.68
N ILE A 635 24.02 -7.12 2.88
CA ILE A 635 24.61 -5.79 3.06
C ILE A 635 26.05 -5.72 2.56
N GLY A 636 26.79 -6.83 2.62
CA GLY A 636 28.11 -6.95 2.03
C GLY A 636 28.08 -6.75 0.50
N TYR A 637 27.16 -7.41 -0.17
CA TYR A 637 26.95 -7.24 -1.63
C TYR A 637 26.51 -5.82 -1.98
N ARG A 638 25.62 -5.21 -1.19
CA ARG A 638 25.16 -3.83 -1.43
C ARG A 638 26.27 -2.80 -1.25
N LYS A 639 27.15 -2.99 -0.27
CA LYS A 639 28.36 -2.18 -0.09
C LYS A 639 29.30 -2.29 -1.28
N LEU A 640 29.57 -3.51 -1.74
CA LEU A 640 30.46 -3.75 -2.86
C LEU A 640 29.97 -3.13 -4.18
N LEU A 641 28.66 -3.20 -4.41
CA LEU A 641 28.06 -2.78 -5.67
C LEU A 641 27.43 -1.36 -5.61
N GLY A 642 27.53 -0.67 -4.48
CA GLY A 642 26.93 0.67 -4.29
C GLY A 642 25.42 0.67 -4.48
N TYR A 643 24.70 -0.25 -3.84
CA TYR A 643 23.24 -0.28 -3.85
C TYR A 643 22.63 0.25 -2.52
N PRO A 644 21.38 0.76 -2.54
CA PRO A 644 20.68 1.12 -1.30
C PRO A 644 20.63 -0.04 -0.30
N PRO A 645 20.77 0.24 1.02
CA PRO A 645 20.73 1.54 1.68
C PRO A 645 22.10 2.21 1.89
N VAL A 646 23.17 1.60 1.41
CA VAL A 646 24.55 2.13 1.56
C VAL A 646 24.77 3.32 0.64
N SER A 647 24.15 3.29 -0.52
CA SER A 647 24.12 4.37 -1.50
C SER A 647 22.67 4.73 -1.81
N ASN A 648 22.45 5.85 -2.45
CA ASN A 648 21.13 6.24 -2.95
C ASN A 648 21.07 6.04 -4.47
N LEU A 649 19.92 5.64 -4.96
CA LEU A 649 19.65 5.38 -6.36
C LEU A 649 18.56 6.32 -6.87
N LEU A 650 18.84 7.11 -7.90
CA LEU A 650 17.83 7.87 -8.64
C LEU A 650 17.63 7.24 -10.02
N ALA A 651 16.42 6.79 -10.29
CA ALA A 651 16.00 6.31 -11.60
C ALA A 651 15.30 7.44 -12.38
N ILE A 652 15.72 7.65 -13.62
CA ILE A 652 15.14 8.62 -14.55
C ILE A 652 14.47 7.83 -15.67
N HIS A 653 13.15 7.71 -15.58
CA HIS A 653 12.33 6.98 -16.54
C HIS A 653 11.88 7.90 -17.67
N GLY A 654 12.18 7.54 -18.91
CA GLY A 654 11.70 8.22 -20.12
C GLY A 654 10.66 7.39 -20.83
N SER A 655 9.58 8.00 -21.33
CA SER A 655 8.62 7.34 -22.21
C SER A 655 8.14 8.23 -23.34
N CYS A 656 8.05 7.67 -24.57
CA CYS A 656 7.64 8.38 -25.77
C CYS A 656 7.03 7.40 -26.79
N GLY A 657 6.12 7.89 -27.65
CA GLY A 657 5.61 7.14 -28.78
C GLY A 657 6.61 6.93 -29.92
N ASN A 658 7.67 7.77 -29.97
CA ASN A 658 8.75 7.67 -30.94
C ASN A 658 10.04 7.19 -30.26
N GLU A 659 10.57 6.05 -30.70
CA GLU A 659 11.75 5.41 -30.11
C GLU A 659 13.04 6.21 -30.32
N GLU A 660 13.25 6.77 -31.53
CA GLU A 660 14.44 7.54 -31.87
C GLU A 660 14.49 8.86 -31.07
N LEU A 661 13.33 9.53 -30.93
CA LEU A 661 13.21 10.74 -30.13
C LEU A 661 13.50 10.46 -28.65
N LEU A 662 13.00 9.31 -28.13
CA LEU A 662 13.25 8.88 -26.77
C LEU A 662 14.74 8.61 -26.55
N GLU A 663 15.37 7.83 -27.44
CA GLU A 663 16.82 7.53 -27.37
C GLU A 663 17.63 8.83 -27.36
N THR A 664 17.35 9.72 -28.29
CA THR A 664 18.02 11.02 -28.42
C THR A 664 17.87 11.85 -27.14
N GLY A 665 16.63 11.95 -26.62
CA GLY A 665 16.34 12.67 -25.38
C GLY A 665 17.08 12.12 -24.17
N MET A 666 17.09 10.79 -24.00
CA MET A 666 17.79 10.14 -22.89
C MET A 666 19.31 10.32 -22.99
N GLN A 667 19.88 10.29 -24.19
CA GLN A 667 21.31 10.61 -24.40
C GLN A 667 21.63 12.06 -24.05
N TYR A 668 20.75 13.02 -24.36
CA TYR A 668 20.92 14.41 -23.93
C TYR A 668 20.88 14.56 -22.42
N ILE A 669 19.98 13.86 -21.73
CA ILE A 669 19.95 13.83 -20.27
C ILE A 669 21.27 13.30 -19.71
N LYS A 670 21.79 12.19 -20.23
CA LYS A 670 23.09 11.65 -19.81
C LYS A 670 24.24 12.64 -20.02
N LYS A 671 24.28 13.27 -21.18
CA LYS A 671 25.31 14.30 -21.48
C LYS A 671 25.20 15.49 -20.53
N PHE A 672 23.98 15.94 -20.21
CA PHE A 672 23.74 17.03 -19.27
C PHE A 672 24.22 16.66 -17.86
N LEU A 673 23.86 15.47 -17.36
CA LEU A 673 24.28 14.98 -16.07
C LEU A 673 25.80 14.89 -15.94
N ASN A 674 26.50 14.38 -16.97
CA ASN A 674 27.96 14.33 -17.01
C ASN A 674 28.59 15.74 -16.97
N ARG A 675 27.92 16.78 -17.50
CA ARG A 675 28.39 18.18 -17.40
C ARG A 675 28.14 18.79 -16.03
N VAL A 676 27.02 18.43 -15.39
CA VAL A 676 26.68 18.91 -14.04
C VAL A 676 27.61 18.30 -13.00
N ASP A 677 28.05 17.05 -13.25
CA ASP A 677 29.01 16.33 -12.42
C ASP A 677 30.46 16.67 -12.75
N SER A 678 30.84 17.91 -12.47
CA SER A 678 32.21 18.41 -12.77
C SER A 678 33.32 17.66 -12.02
N HIS A 679 32.99 16.92 -10.96
CA HIS A 679 33.94 16.20 -10.10
C HIS A 679 33.88 14.68 -10.25
N GLY A 680 33.05 14.14 -11.13
CA GLY A 680 32.90 12.69 -11.35
C GLY A 680 32.34 11.94 -10.13
N GLN A 681 31.47 12.60 -9.33
CA GLN A 681 30.92 12.04 -8.12
C GLN A 681 29.68 11.18 -8.36
N LEU A 682 29.01 11.35 -9.51
CA LEU A 682 27.80 10.63 -9.88
C LEU A 682 28.12 9.39 -10.72
N GLN A 683 27.75 8.22 -10.27
CA GLN A 683 27.81 7.03 -11.11
C GLN A 683 26.57 6.95 -11.99
N ILE A 684 26.68 7.37 -13.25
CA ILE A 684 25.57 7.43 -14.22
C ILE A 684 25.58 6.17 -15.10
N ILE A 685 24.51 5.38 -15.02
CA ILE A 685 24.36 4.07 -15.69
C ILE A 685 23.19 4.15 -16.68
N GLY A 686 23.38 3.66 -17.89
CA GLY A 686 22.38 3.70 -18.98
C GLY A 686 22.71 4.79 -20.02
N PRO A 687 21.75 5.24 -20.86
CA PRO A 687 20.35 4.76 -20.89
C PRO A 687 20.25 3.30 -21.30
N ALA A 688 19.22 2.62 -20.79
CA ALA A 688 18.88 1.24 -21.09
C ALA A 688 17.36 1.08 -21.28
N ASP A 689 16.94 0.06 -22.01
CA ASP A 689 15.53 -0.28 -22.11
C ASP A 689 15.00 -0.79 -20.77
N GLU A 690 13.80 -0.38 -20.38
CA GLU A 690 13.13 -0.96 -19.23
C GLU A 690 12.78 -2.44 -19.47
N THR A 691 12.52 -3.20 -18.39
CA THR A 691 12.14 -4.62 -18.42
C THR A 691 10.99 -4.91 -19.41
N VAL A 692 10.06 -3.97 -19.54
CA VAL A 692 9.06 -3.93 -20.60
C VAL A 692 9.31 -2.67 -21.42
N SER A 693 10.04 -2.82 -22.53
CA SER A 693 10.50 -1.71 -23.34
C SER A 693 9.39 -0.96 -24.08
N LYS A 694 8.19 -1.55 -24.22
CA LYS A 694 7.03 -0.92 -24.87
C LYS A 694 5.71 -1.32 -24.21
N ILE A 695 4.91 -0.33 -23.79
CA ILE A 695 3.57 -0.52 -23.21
C ILE A 695 2.60 0.48 -23.85
N ALA A 696 1.47 0.02 -24.37
CA ALA A 696 0.44 0.87 -24.99
C ALA A 696 1.04 1.85 -26.02
N ASP A 697 1.88 1.33 -26.92
CA ASP A 697 2.62 2.04 -27.96
C ASP A 697 3.62 3.10 -27.47
N MET A 698 3.92 3.16 -26.18
CA MET A 698 4.96 4.00 -25.59
C MET A 698 6.22 3.19 -25.35
N TYR A 699 7.33 3.61 -25.96
CA TYR A 699 8.66 3.08 -25.67
C TYR A 699 9.16 3.62 -24.33
N ARG A 700 9.99 2.83 -23.64
CA ARG A 700 10.41 3.13 -22.25
C ARG A 700 11.90 2.87 -22.07
N LYS A 701 12.62 3.87 -21.55
CA LYS A 701 14.04 3.80 -21.21
C LYS A 701 14.31 4.35 -19.83
N VAL A 702 15.43 3.95 -19.24
CA VAL A 702 15.82 4.39 -17.89
C VAL A 702 17.31 4.75 -17.83
N ILE A 703 17.64 5.77 -17.03
CA ILE A 703 18.97 6.09 -16.58
C ILE A 703 18.99 5.98 -15.06
N TYR A 704 20.01 5.34 -14.51
CA TYR A 704 20.23 5.27 -13.07
C TYR A 704 21.42 6.14 -12.66
N ILE A 705 21.28 6.83 -11.51
CA ILE A 705 22.35 7.57 -10.88
C ILE A 705 22.54 7.02 -9.48
N LYS A 706 23.76 6.59 -9.14
CA LYS A 706 24.12 6.16 -7.80
C LYS A 706 25.01 7.21 -7.12
N GLN A 707 24.74 7.48 -5.84
CA GLN A 707 25.53 8.40 -5.02
C GLN A 707 25.23 8.15 -3.52
N GLU A 708 26.26 8.18 -2.69
CA GLU A 708 26.12 8.03 -1.25
C GLU A 708 25.42 9.24 -0.61
N ASP A 709 25.78 10.45 -1.03
CA ASP A 709 25.16 11.70 -0.57
C ASP A 709 23.80 11.95 -1.25
N HIS A 710 22.72 11.76 -0.50
CA HIS A 710 21.35 12.01 -0.97
C HIS A 710 21.12 13.48 -1.39
N GLN A 711 21.77 14.45 -0.70
CA GLN A 711 21.62 15.86 -1.04
C GLN A 711 22.25 16.19 -2.39
N LEU A 712 23.31 15.49 -2.78
CA LEU A 712 23.91 15.64 -4.08
C LEU A 712 22.97 15.13 -5.20
N LEU A 713 22.28 14.01 -4.96
CA LEU A 713 21.25 13.50 -5.88
C LEU A 713 20.08 14.47 -6.01
N LEU A 714 19.58 15.03 -4.90
CA LEU A 714 18.51 16.03 -4.92
C LEU A 714 18.90 17.28 -5.73
N ARG A 715 20.15 17.74 -5.57
CA ARG A 715 20.67 18.87 -6.38
C ARG A 715 20.77 18.51 -7.87
N ALA A 716 21.26 17.31 -8.18
CA ALA A 716 21.33 16.83 -9.58
C ALA A 716 19.93 16.72 -10.18
N LYS A 717 18.96 16.17 -9.42
CA LYS A 717 17.55 16.10 -9.79
C LYS A 717 16.98 17.47 -10.11
N SER A 718 17.11 18.44 -9.20
CA SER A 718 16.55 19.80 -9.38
C SER A 718 17.13 20.51 -10.60
N ARG A 719 18.44 20.35 -10.87
CA ARG A 719 19.07 20.86 -12.09
C ARG A 719 18.56 20.18 -13.35
N LEU A 720 18.33 18.88 -13.29
CA LEU A 720 17.76 18.13 -14.40
C LEU A 720 16.32 18.56 -14.71
N GLU A 721 15.50 18.75 -13.70
CA GLU A 721 14.12 19.27 -13.86
C GLU A 721 14.13 20.62 -14.56
N GLN A 722 14.98 21.55 -14.13
CA GLN A 722 15.15 22.84 -14.80
C GLN A 722 15.63 22.71 -16.24
N TYR A 723 16.58 21.79 -16.51
CA TYR A 723 17.08 21.54 -17.86
C TYR A 723 15.96 21.02 -18.78
N ILE A 724 15.14 20.09 -18.32
CA ILE A 724 14.01 19.53 -19.07
C ILE A 724 12.96 20.63 -19.35
N GLU A 725 12.66 21.47 -18.35
CA GLU A 725 11.67 22.54 -18.47
C GLU A 725 12.02 23.58 -19.52
N VAL A 726 13.29 23.99 -19.58
CA VAL A 726 13.77 25.03 -20.51
C VAL A 726 13.86 24.51 -21.93
N ASN A 727 14.14 23.21 -22.15
CA ASN A 727 14.39 22.64 -23.46
C ASN A 727 13.12 22.08 -24.11
N SER A 728 12.69 22.70 -25.20
CA SER A 728 11.47 22.29 -25.94
C SER A 728 11.53 20.88 -26.54
N GLY A 729 12.71 20.30 -26.73
CA GLY A 729 12.91 18.94 -27.26
C GLY A 729 12.33 17.81 -26.38
N PHE A 730 12.07 18.11 -25.08
CA PHE A 730 11.47 17.14 -24.16
C PHE A 730 9.93 17.18 -24.10
N ARG A 731 9.26 18.03 -24.88
CA ARG A 731 7.79 18.21 -24.80
C ARG A 731 6.98 16.93 -25.05
N GLU A 732 7.47 16.06 -25.92
CA GLU A 732 6.82 14.79 -26.29
C GLU A 732 7.35 13.60 -25.48
N ILE A 733 8.41 13.82 -24.69
CA ILE A 733 9.01 12.78 -23.84
C ILE A 733 8.49 12.99 -22.41
N ARG A 734 7.79 12.01 -21.89
CA ARG A 734 7.40 12.00 -20.48
C ARG A 734 8.59 11.50 -19.67
N ILE A 735 9.10 12.35 -18.77
CA ILE A 735 10.17 12.02 -17.82
C ILE A 735 9.55 11.84 -16.43
N GLN A 736 9.95 10.80 -15.73
CA GLN A 736 9.56 10.53 -14.35
C GLN A 736 10.82 10.21 -13.54
N LEU A 737 10.93 10.80 -12.36
CA LEU A 737 12.05 10.61 -11.45
C LEU A 737 11.60 9.76 -10.27
N ASP A 738 12.39 8.76 -9.89
CA ASP A 738 12.07 7.84 -8.79
C ASP A 738 13.33 7.52 -7.98
N PHE A 739 13.21 7.63 -6.64
CA PHE A 739 14.30 7.33 -5.74
C PHE A 739 14.19 5.94 -5.17
N ASN A 740 15.32 5.22 -5.13
CA ASN A 740 15.45 3.91 -4.52
C ASN A 740 14.43 2.86 -5.02
N HIS A 741 14.13 2.94 -6.32
CA HIS A 741 13.18 2.04 -6.99
C HIS A 741 13.70 0.60 -7.04
#